data_b70a479c74e3f57776f0bd4bf1061d03
#
_entry.id   b70a479c74e3f57776f0bd4bf1061d03
#
_cell.length_a   1.000
_cell.length_b   1.000
_cell.length_c   1.000
_cell.angle_alpha   90.00
_cell.angle_beta   90.00
_cell.angle_gamma   90.00
#
_symmetry.space_group_name_H-M   'P 1'
#
loop_
_entity.id
_entity.type
_entity.pdbx_description
1 polymer ?
#
loop_
_entity_poly.entity_id
_entity_poly.type
_entity_poly.pdbx_seq_one_letter_code
_entity_poly.pdbx_strand_id
1 'polypeptide(L)'
;MHSLKVRDIFFLLFLVSLPAFSLGHKLTGTIIGSPRGYDFDRGGNSYTVNIRDWAFDGDLSTYFASSMTKGGWAGLDLGRAYVITKVGFAASTRSNGPGQSLLGLFEGANQPDFSDALPLFLIKEEAPAYELTYADVSVSRAFRYVRYKGIEGTRSTIAELEFWGYRSNGNDSQFYQVTNLPTVVIHTASGNDPVDKVNELESRISVISDGGTAILEQDGTSRLRGNNSMTHPKKPYRIKFSEKIRPLDARAKAKKWTLINNYGDKTLLRNCLAFEISRRMGLGFTPWCRPVDVIMNGEYKGCYQFCDAIDVRNHRVEITEMTSTCTEGELLTGGYLIEIDAYASSEPKHFTSSRSTPVTVKYPDDEDIVDVQFNYIRQYYNQFENSLYKSNWKDPELGYRQFLNLPSFHRHFLVGELSGNTDTYWSTYMFKDREETQFFVEPVWDFDLAFENDNRTYPICSQSDYIYRTKGSAAGNFRSIVNRIIINDAGSAADLRNMWARVRYFNGINVEELQAYVDSVASELMESQALNFIRWPIMNKKVHQNPKLWGSYEAEVQNVKDYIARRITWMDNKLRYDEEEFASGIAGSGTMVKPEIHIRGRRIYISGIPGGTPYNVFSTDGALEAQGTSGWEGPHLTPGIHIINVAGQSHKVLVR
;
A
#
# COMPACT_ATOMS: atom_id res chain seq x y z
N MET A 1 -44.60 57.45 -28.61
CA MET A 1 -44.03 58.17 -27.58
C MET A 1 -43.06 57.30 -26.91
N HIS A 2 -41.80 57.61 -26.95
CA HIS A 2 -40.66 56.71 -26.83
C HIS A 2 -40.34 56.26 -25.39
N SER A 3 -40.24 54.94 -25.19
CA SER A 3 -39.69 54.29 -24.02
C SER A 3 -38.16 54.25 -24.10
N LEU A 4 -37.47 54.82 -23.13
CA LEU A 4 -36.03 54.63 -22.92
C LEU A 4 -35.81 53.37 -22.06
N LYS A 5 -35.10 52.40 -22.62
CA LYS A 5 -34.61 51.26 -21.89
C LYS A 5 -33.34 51.65 -21.12
N VAL A 6 -33.34 51.46 -19.80
CA VAL A 6 -32.17 51.55 -18.93
C VAL A 6 -31.40 50.24 -19.12
N ARG A 7 -30.13 50.32 -19.55
CA ARG A 7 -29.19 49.22 -19.64
C ARG A 7 -28.50 49.11 -18.28
N ASP A 8 -28.72 48.00 -17.59
CA ASP A 8 -27.96 47.61 -16.42
C ASP A 8 -26.51 47.23 -16.83
N ILE A 9 -25.58 48.05 -16.38
CA ILE A 9 -24.15 47.78 -16.50
C ILE A 9 -23.74 46.98 -15.24
N PHE A 10 -23.63 45.68 -15.38
CA PHE A 10 -22.97 44.84 -14.39
C PHE A 10 -21.45 45.06 -14.49
N PHE A 11 -20.88 45.78 -13.52
CA PHE A 11 -19.45 45.78 -13.27
C PHE A 11 -19.06 44.45 -12.62
N LEU A 12 -18.49 43.57 -13.41
CA LEU A 12 -17.82 42.38 -12.92
C LEU A 12 -16.48 42.82 -12.32
N LEU A 13 -16.42 42.97 -11.00
CA LEU A 13 -15.14 43.09 -10.29
C LEU A 13 -14.38 41.78 -10.44
N PHE A 14 -13.47 41.72 -11.41
CA PHE A 14 -12.39 40.75 -11.39
C PHE A 14 -11.51 41.11 -10.19
N LEU A 15 -11.65 40.35 -9.09
CA LEU A 15 -10.62 40.26 -8.08
C LEU A 15 -9.42 39.54 -8.73
N VAL A 16 -8.54 40.34 -9.36
CA VAL A 16 -7.19 39.87 -9.66
C VAL A 16 -6.55 39.63 -8.29
N SER A 17 -6.41 38.35 -7.90
CA SER A 17 -5.52 37.99 -6.83
C SER A 17 -4.12 38.36 -7.27
N LEU A 18 -3.68 39.54 -6.82
CA LEU A 18 -2.26 39.93 -6.91
C LEU A 18 -1.49 38.80 -6.22
N PRO A 19 -0.47 38.21 -6.87
CA PRO A 19 0.39 37.28 -6.19
C PRO A 19 0.95 38.03 -4.96
N ALA A 20 0.81 37.43 -3.79
CA ALA A 20 1.40 37.95 -2.57
C ALA A 20 2.90 38.06 -2.85
N PHE A 21 3.38 39.28 -3.01
CA PHE A 21 4.81 39.55 -3.12
C PHE A 21 5.46 38.92 -1.89
N SER A 22 6.31 37.94 -2.10
CA SER A 22 7.14 37.34 -1.08
C SER A 22 7.91 38.43 -0.36
N LEU A 23 7.48 38.80 0.84
CA LEU A 23 8.11 39.76 1.72
C LEU A 23 9.44 39.24 2.29
N GLY A 24 10.24 38.51 1.49
CA GLY A 24 11.47 37.87 1.91
C GLY A 24 12.73 38.57 1.34
N HIS A 25 13.81 38.50 2.08
CA HIS A 25 15.15 38.85 1.63
C HIS A 25 16.04 37.61 1.57
N LYS A 26 17.17 37.68 0.84
CA LYS A 26 18.17 36.62 0.85
C LYS A 26 18.67 36.43 2.28
N LEU A 27 18.57 35.21 2.78
CA LEU A 27 18.99 34.84 4.13
C LEU A 27 20.48 34.51 4.13
N THR A 28 21.14 34.85 5.21
CA THR A 28 22.53 34.53 5.48
C THR A 28 22.64 33.84 6.84
N GLY A 29 23.66 33.01 7.01
CA GLY A 29 23.88 32.28 8.25
C GLY A 29 25.26 31.64 8.29
N THR A 30 25.49 30.82 9.31
CA THR A 30 26.69 30.01 9.38
C THR A 30 26.56 28.84 8.40
N ILE A 31 27.52 28.68 7.50
CA ILE A 31 27.53 27.55 6.56
C ILE A 31 27.80 26.23 7.32
N ILE A 32 26.90 25.29 7.19
CA ILE A 32 26.91 23.97 7.82
C ILE A 32 26.82 22.85 6.77
N GLY A 33 27.11 21.62 7.17
CA GLY A 33 27.03 20.46 6.27
C GLY A 33 28.33 19.68 6.15
N SER A 34 28.44 18.88 5.11
CA SER A 34 29.61 18.02 4.86
C SER A 34 30.87 18.84 4.58
N PRO A 35 31.89 18.80 5.45
CA PRO A 35 33.01 19.73 5.36
C PRO A 35 34.02 19.38 4.25
N ARG A 36 34.08 18.09 3.83
CA ARG A 36 35.00 17.62 2.79
C ARG A 36 34.33 17.63 1.42
N GLY A 37 35.01 18.21 0.45
CA GLY A 37 34.66 18.07 -0.95
C GLY A 37 35.24 16.81 -1.60
N TYR A 38 34.72 16.46 -2.76
CA TYR A 38 35.26 15.41 -3.62
C TYR A 38 36.01 16.03 -4.80
N ASP A 39 37.30 15.70 -4.90
CA ASP A 39 38.12 16.14 -6.03
C ASP A 39 37.97 15.14 -7.18
N PHE A 40 37.17 15.50 -8.17
CA PHE A 40 36.93 14.65 -9.32
C PHE A 40 38.14 14.50 -10.24
N ASP A 41 39.00 15.50 -10.28
CA ASP A 41 40.18 15.49 -11.15
C ASP A 41 41.26 14.53 -10.60
N ARG A 42 41.33 14.40 -9.28
CA ARG A 42 42.22 13.50 -8.57
C ARG A 42 41.55 12.23 -8.06
N GLY A 43 40.24 12.10 -8.24
CA GLY A 43 39.49 10.92 -7.84
C GLY A 43 39.47 10.67 -6.32
N GLY A 44 39.53 11.73 -5.50
CA GLY A 44 39.67 11.60 -4.05
C GLY A 44 39.01 12.71 -3.25
N ASN A 45 38.94 12.51 -1.93
CA ASN A 45 38.36 13.46 -0.98
C ASN A 45 39.34 14.61 -0.73
N SER A 46 38.84 15.84 -0.66
CA SER A 46 39.61 17.04 -0.36
C SER A 46 38.89 17.90 0.67
N TYR A 47 39.66 18.68 1.45
CA TYR A 47 39.09 19.73 2.29
C TYR A 47 39.10 21.10 1.60
N THR A 48 39.70 21.21 0.42
CA THR A 48 40.03 22.50 -0.21
C THR A 48 39.37 22.74 -1.55
N VAL A 49 38.78 21.71 -2.16
CA VAL A 49 38.02 21.83 -3.41
C VAL A 49 36.66 21.21 -3.28
N ASN A 50 35.71 21.76 -4.03
CA ASN A 50 34.31 21.33 -4.05
C ASN A 50 33.67 21.24 -2.64
N ILE A 51 34.15 22.06 -1.72
CA ILE A 51 33.66 22.12 -0.34
C ILE A 51 32.31 22.83 -0.28
N ARG A 52 31.56 22.60 0.81
CA ARG A 52 30.21 23.15 0.99
C ARG A 52 30.12 24.68 0.89
N ASP A 53 31.21 25.38 1.23
CA ASP A 53 31.29 26.84 1.19
C ASP A 53 31.12 27.36 -0.23
N TRP A 54 31.52 26.59 -1.25
CA TRP A 54 31.38 26.95 -2.66
C TRP A 54 29.92 26.92 -3.16
N ALA A 55 29.01 26.34 -2.41
CA ALA A 55 27.58 26.43 -2.72
C ALA A 55 26.96 27.76 -2.25
N PHE A 56 27.72 28.69 -1.65
CA PHE A 56 27.25 29.97 -1.09
C PHE A 56 28.21 31.13 -1.39
N ASP A 57 29.13 30.97 -2.34
CA ASP A 57 30.17 31.99 -2.64
C ASP A 57 29.74 32.99 -3.73
N GLY A 58 28.61 32.74 -4.39
CA GLY A 58 28.09 33.58 -5.47
C GLY A 58 28.78 33.39 -6.81
N ASP A 59 29.70 32.43 -6.94
CA ASP A 59 30.40 32.09 -8.17
C ASP A 59 29.81 30.83 -8.82
N LEU A 60 29.03 30.99 -9.86
CA LEU A 60 28.37 29.86 -10.58
C LEU A 60 29.38 28.94 -11.31
N SER A 61 30.66 29.28 -11.34
CA SER A 61 31.71 28.42 -11.92
C SER A 61 32.29 27.42 -10.90
N THR A 62 32.15 27.69 -9.61
CA THR A 62 32.48 26.76 -8.53
C THR A 62 31.30 25.87 -8.19
N TYR A 63 31.50 24.82 -7.40
CA TYR A 63 30.40 23.97 -6.96
C TYR A 63 30.78 23.15 -5.73
N PHE A 64 29.81 22.82 -4.94
CA PHE A 64 29.89 21.80 -3.89
C PHE A 64 29.74 20.41 -4.48
N ALA A 65 30.56 19.46 -4.02
CA ALA A 65 30.36 18.02 -4.20
C ALA A 65 30.91 17.30 -2.97
N SER A 66 30.06 16.65 -2.20
CA SER A 66 30.44 15.96 -0.98
C SER A 66 31.45 14.82 -1.23
N SER A 67 32.40 14.64 -0.34
CA SER A 67 33.26 13.45 -0.30
C SER A 67 32.46 12.15 -0.15
N MET A 68 31.26 12.23 0.43
CA MET A 68 30.35 11.11 0.64
C MET A 68 29.45 10.91 -0.57
N THR A 69 29.36 9.67 -1.07
CA THR A 69 28.42 9.32 -2.16
C THR A 69 26.97 9.29 -1.71
N LYS A 70 26.74 9.09 -0.40
CA LYS A 70 25.44 9.06 0.25
C LYS A 70 25.48 9.93 1.49
N GLY A 71 24.39 10.68 1.74
CA GLY A 71 24.20 11.46 2.96
C GLY A 71 24.96 12.79 3.00
N GLY A 72 25.69 13.19 1.95
CA GLY A 72 26.31 14.52 1.86
C GLY A 72 25.27 15.62 1.70
N TRP A 73 25.53 16.83 2.25
CA TRP A 73 24.63 17.98 2.19
C TRP A 73 25.35 19.29 2.48
N ALA A 74 24.75 20.43 2.06
CA ALA A 74 25.17 21.78 2.39
C ALA A 74 23.97 22.62 2.85
N GLY A 75 24.17 23.54 3.79
CA GLY A 75 23.09 24.33 4.35
C GLY A 75 23.55 25.49 5.22
N LEU A 76 22.60 26.14 5.88
CA LEU A 76 22.81 27.28 6.76
C LEU A 76 22.17 27.05 8.14
N ASP A 77 22.89 27.45 9.22
CA ASP A 77 22.28 27.81 10.49
C ASP A 77 21.97 29.29 10.46
N LEU A 78 20.71 29.66 10.40
CA LEU A 78 20.21 31.02 10.33
C LEU A 78 20.25 31.73 11.70
N GLY A 79 20.69 31.02 12.76
CA GLY A 79 20.77 31.55 14.12
C GLY A 79 19.40 31.68 14.82
N ARG A 80 18.32 31.75 14.08
CA ARG A 80 16.93 31.82 14.54
C ARG A 80 15.96 31.34 13.47
N ALA A 81 14.68 31.22 13.83
CA ALA A 81 13.66 30.72 12.91
C ALA A 81 13.21 31.78 11.87
N TYR A 82 13.04 31.33 10.64
CA TYR A 82 12.52 32.09 9.50
C TYR A 82 11.47 31.23 8.75
N VAL A 83 10.44 31.91 8.22
CA VAL A 83 9.59 31.34 7.18
C VAL A 83 10.34 31.45 5.85
N ILE A 84 10.59 30.34 5.21
CA ILE A 84 11.27 30.26 3.91
C ILE A 84 10.23 30.47 2.83
N THR A 85 10.42 31.43 1.95
CA THR A 85 9.45 31.82 0.90
C THR A 85 9.93 31.47 -0.50
N LYS A 86 11.26 31.31 -0.67
CA LYS A 86 11.85 30.99 -1.97
C LYS A 86 13.21 30.34 -1.78
N VAL A 87 13.55 29.40 -2.67
CA VAL A 87 14.90 28.84 -2.81
C VAL A 87 15.47 29.20 -4.16
N GLY A 88 16.79 29.46 -4.21
CA GLY A 88 17.56 29.62 -5.43
C GLY A 88 18.61 28.52 -5.55
N PHE A 89 18.85 28.03 -6.74
CA PHE A 89 19.85 26.99 -6.99
C PHE A 89 20.37 27.04 -8.43
N ALA A 90 21.62 26.62 -8.62
CA ALA A 90 22.23 26.43 -9.93
C ALA A 90 22.94 25.08 -10.00
N ALA A 91 22.78 24.37 -11.10
CA ALA A 91 23.50 23.11 -11.30
C ALA A 91 25.01 23.36 -11.46
N SER A 92 25.81 22.34 -11.14
CA SER A 92 27.27 22.42 -11.36
C SER A 92 27.60 22.46 -12.85
N THR A 93 28.75 23.08 -13.16
CA THR A 93 29.24 23.25 -14.52
C THR A 93 29.83 21.97 -15.14
N ARG A 94 29.79 20.87 -14.41
CA ARG A 94 30.23 19.55 -14.92
C ARG A 94 29.31 19.05 -16.02
N SER A 95 29.84 18.19 -16.89
CA SER A 95 29.12 17.63 -18.04
C SER A 95 27.79 16.95 -17.67
N ASN A 96 27.62 16.43 -16.46
CA ASN A 96 26.37 15.87 -15.94
C ASN A 96 25.80 16.65 -14.76
N GLY A 97 26.20 17.92 -14.61
CA GLY A 97 25.76 18.79 -13.50
C GLY A 97 24.25 18.95 -13.41
N PRO A 98 23.56 19.31 -14.52
CA PRO A 98 22.10 19.40 -14.54
C PRO A 98 21.41 18.14 -14.03
N GLY A 99 21.76 16.97 -14.57
CA GLY A 99 21.18 15.68 -14.12
C GLY A 99 21.50 15.31 -12.67
N GLN A 100 22.61 15.80 -12.12
CA GLN A 100 22.95 15.58 -10.70
C GLN A 100 22.12 16.43 -9.74
N SER A 101 21.48 17.51 -10.20
CA SER A 101 20.57 18.32 -9.41
C SER A 101 19.17 17.73 -9.28
N LEU A 102 18.77 16.83 -10.20
CA LEU A 102 17.47 16.19 -10.18
C LEU A 102 17.20 15.44 -8.87
N LEU A 103 15.98 15.61 -8.36
CA LEU A 103 15.52 15.05 -7.08
C LEU A 103 16.34 15.52 -5.88
N GLY A 104 17.12 16.58 -6.02
CA GLY A 104 17.70 17.31 -4.90
C GLY A 104 16.61 17.95 -4.07
N LEU A 105 16.70 17.79 -2.75
CA LEU A 105 15.68 18.21 -1.79
C LEU A 105 16.19 19.37 -0.94
N PHE A 106 15.38 20.42 -0.83
CA PHE A 106 15.53 21.46 0.18
C PHE A 106 14.68 21.11 1.39
N GLU A 107 15.26 21.22 2.58
CA GLU A 107 14.60 20.93 3.86
C GLU A 107 14.84 22.06 4.86
N GLY A 108 13.85 22.23 5.76
CA GLY A 108 13.96 23.08 6.94
C GLY A 108 13.81 22.25 8.21
N ALA A 109 14.58 22.59 9.26
CA ALA A 109 14.56 21.95 10.56
C ALA A 109 14.72 22.94 11.70
N ASN A 110 14.31 22.54 12.91
CA ASN A 110 14.58 23.30 14.14
C ASN A 110 15.59 22.59 15.05
N GLN A 111 15.88 21.28 14.77
CA GLN A 111 16.95 20.54 15.40
C GLN A 111 18.21 20.56 14.51
N PRO A 112 19.41 20.73 15.09
CA PRO A 112 20.66 20.86 14.32
C PRO A 112 21.07 19.57 13.59
N ASP A 113 20.54 18.42 14.00
CA ASP A 113 20.75 17.11 13.37
C ASP A 113 19.73 16.80 12.25
N PHE A 114 18.78 17.72 12.01
CA PHE A 114 17.69 17.54 11.04
C PHE A 114 16.76 16.37 11.32
N SER A 115 16.67 15.92 12.56
CA SER A 115 15.76 14.83 12.95
C SER A 115 14.27 15.21 12.83
N ASP A 116 13.95 16.52 12.87
CA ASP A 116 12.61 17.09 12.71
C ASP A 116 12.40 17.77 11.34
N ALA A 117 13.26 17.48 10.37
CA ALA A 117 13.23 18.18 9.09
C ALA A 117 11.95 17.89 8.30
N LEU A 118 11.46 18.92 7.61
CA LEU A 118 10.37 18.84 6.65
C LEU A 118 10.82 19.36 5.29
N PRO A 119 10.27 18.83 4.20
CA PRO A 119 10.60 19.27 2.85
C PRO A 119 10.10 20.70 2.60
N LEU A 120 10.93 21.48 1.93
CA LEU A 120 10.62 22.84 1.45
C LEU A 120 10.38 22.84 -0.06
N PHE A 121 11.21 22.10 -0.80
CA PHE A 121 11.13 22.03 -2.26
C PHE A 121 11.94 20.84 -2.79
N LEU A 122 11.43 20.14 -3.78
CA LEU A 122 12.12 19.07 -4.53
C LEU A 122 12.40 19.56 -5.96
N ILE A 123 13.62 19.43 -6.44
CA ILE A 123 13.99 19.76 -7.83
C ILE A 123 13.42 18.64 -8.73
N LYS A 124 12.40 18.95 -9.52
CA LYS A 124 11.70 18.01 -10.39
C LYS A 124 12.18 18.00 -11.83
N GLU A 125 12.94 19.05 -12.23
CA GLU A 125 13.51 19.21 -13.55
C GLU A 125 14.99 19.56 -13.44
N GLU A 126 15.79 19.30 -14.48
CA GLU A 126 17.21 19.62 -14.49
C GLU A 126 17.43 21.15 -14.37
N ALA A 127 18.19 21.56 -13.36
CA ALA A 127 18.57 22.96 -13.24
C ALA A 127 19.63 23.31 -14.27
N PRO A 128 19.60 24.53 -14.88
CA PRO A 128 20.65 24.98 -15.78
C PRO A 128 21.96 25.19 -15.00
N ALA A 129 23.11 25.01 -15.71
CA ALA A 129 24.40 25.45 -15.23
C ALA A 129 24.59 26.94 -15.57
N TYR A 130 25.39 27.65 -14.78
CA TYR A 130 25.70 29.09 -14.93
C TYR A 130 24.49 30.05 -14.80
N GLU A 131 23.35 29.56 -14.31
CA GLU A 131 22.14 30.34 -14.13
C GLU A 131 21.43 29.94 -12.84
N LEU A 132 21.00 30.90 -12.04
CA LEU A 132 20.17 30.66 -10.86
C LEU A 132 18.73 30.43 -11.26
N THR A 133 18.22 29.29 -10.88
CA THR A 133 16.78 28.99 -10.90
C THR A 133 16.18 29.31 -9.55
N TYR A 134 15.01 29.93 -9.55
CA TYR A 134 14.27 30.27 -8.32
C TYR A 134 12.96 29.48 -8.27
N ALA A 135 12.63 28.96 -7.10
CA ALA A 135 11.36 28.31 -6.84
C ALA A 135 10.72 28.87 -5.57
N ASP A 136 9.42 29.18 -5.67
CA ASP A 136 8.64 29.61 -4.52
C ASP A 136 8.41 28.46 -3.54
N VAL A 137 8.45 28.79 -2.24
CA VAL A 137 8.20 27.86 -1.14
C VAL A 137 6.94 28.31 -0.42
N SER A 138 5.92 27.47 -0.41
CA SER A 138 4.63 27.75 0.21
C SER A 138 4.51 27.31 1.68
N VAL A 139 5.60 26.79 2.28
CA VAL A 139 5.61 26.29 3.65
C VAL A 139 5.50 27.44 4.66
N SER A 140 4.51 27.34 5.56
CA SER A 140 4.24 28.39 6.55
C SER A 140 4.95 28.19 7.89
N ARG A 141 5.50 27.00 8.16
CA ARG A 141 6.31 26.72 9.35
C ARG A 141 7.66 27.42 9.28
N ALA A 142 8.14 27.94 10.39
CA ALA A 142 9.44 28.61 10.46
C ALA A 142 10.54 27.60 10.87
N PHE A 143 11.74 27.78 10.29
CA PHE A 143 12.88 26.92 10.52
C PHE A 143 14.15 27.73 10.82
N ARG A 144 14.98 27.21 11.72
CA ARG A 144 16.30 27.77 12.01
C ARG A 144 17.38 27.22 11.08
N TYR A 145 17.30 25.93 10.79
CA TYR A 145 18.28 25.24 9.94
C TYR A 145 17.67 24.96 8.59
N VAL A 146 18.41 25.19 7.53
CA VAL A 146 18.00 24.89 6.16
C VAL A 146 19.13 24.17 5.44
N ARG A 147 18.81 23.19 4.60
CA ARG A 147 19.80 22.45 3.82
C ARG A 147 19.30 22.05 2.44
N TYR A 148 20.26 21.76 1.56
CA TYR A 148 20.08 21.03 0.31
C TYR A 148 20.77 19.67 0.40
N LYS A 149 20.08 18.63 -0.09
CA LYS A 149 20.59 17.28 -0.14
C LYS A 149 20.20 16.61 -1.45
N GLY A 150 21.19 16.14 -2.22
CA GLY A 150 20.96 15.34 -3.43
C GLY A 150 20.72 13.87 -3.11
N ILE A 151 20.18 13.14 -4.09
CA ILE A 151 19.99 11.69 -3.98
C ILE A 151 21.33 10.95 -3.97
N GLU A 152 21.32 9.72 -3.44
CA GLU A 152 22.51 8.85 -3.42
C GLU A 152 23.15 8.75 -4.81
N GLY A 153 24.46 8.87 -4.86
CA GLY A 153 25.26 8.84 -6.09
C GLY A 153 25.58 10.19 -6.67
N THR A 154 24.80 11.24 -6.40
CA THR A 154 25.04 12.60 -6.92
C THR A 154 26.06 13.39 -6.11
N ARG A 155 26.46 12.92 -4.93
CA ARG A 155 27.31 13.66 -3.97
C ARG A 155 26.73 15.00 -3.56
N SER A 156 25.44 15.23 -3.73
CA SER A 156 24.75 16.51 -3.55
C SER A 156 25.41 17.66 -4.32
N THR A 157 25.90 17.36 -5.54
CA THR A 157 26.62 18.30 -6.39
C THR A 157 25.71 19.44 -6.82
N ILE A 158 26.10 20.68 -6.47
CA ILE A 158 25.35 21.91 -6.77
C ILE A 158 26.32 23.09 -6.84
N ALA A 159 26.10 24.05 -7.76
CA ALA A 159 26.97 25.21 -7.87
C ALA A 159 26.62 26.30 -6.84
N GLU A 160 25.36 26.69 -6.75
CA GLU A 160 24.96 27.75 -5.84
C GLU A 160 23.62 27.43 -5.18
N LEU A 161 23.46 27.87 -3.93
CA LEU A 161 22.26 27.74 -3.12
C LEU A 161 21.88 29.08 -2.50
N GLU A 162 20.62 29.42 -2.60
CA GLU A 162 20.07 30.60 -1.92
C GLU A 162 18.79 30.20 -1.16
N PHE A 163 18.63 30.78 0.03
CA PHE A 163 17.40 30.72 0.81
C PHE A 163 16.88 32.15 1.02
N TRP A 164 15.59 32.33 0.77
CA TRP A 164 14.91 33.62 0.91
C TRP A 164 13.75 33.46 1.88
N GLY A 165 13.52 34.49 2.70
CA GLY A 165 12.46 34.43 3.69
C GLY A 165 12.41 35.64 4.60
N TYR A 166 11.59 35.55 5.62
CA TYR A 166 11.43 36.60 6.62
C TYR A 166 11.36 36.02 8.03
N ARG A 167 11.79 36.80 8.99
CA ARG A 167 11.76 36.40 10.40
C ARG A 167 10.31 36.29 10.87
N SER A 168 9.92 35.11 11.37
CA SER A 168 8.61 34.83 11.92
C SER A 168 8.68 33.57 12.79
N ASN A 169 7.71 33.39 13.68
CA ASN A 169 7.50 32.10 14.36
C ASN A 169 6.79 31.08 13.44
N GLY A 170 6.25 31.53 12.29
CA GLY A 170 5.50 30.68 11.38
C GLY A 170 4.19 30.14 11.96
N ASN A 171 3.59 29.27 11.23
CA ASN A 171 2.43 28.47 11.66
C ASN A 171 2.39 27.16 10.87
N ASP A 172 1.43 26.31 11.15
CA ASP A 172 1.27 24.98 10.54
C ASP A 172 0.09 24.93 9.55
N SER A 173 -0.16 26.01 8.82
CA SER A 173 -1.27 26.08 7.86
C SER A 173 -0.95 25.51 6.50
N GLN A 174 0.34 25.38 6.14
CA GLN A 174 0.78 24.89 4.84
C GLN A 174 2.14 24.19 4.93
N PHE A 175 2.26 23.03 4.30
CA PHE A 175 3.47 22.23 4.15
C PHE A 175 3.72 21.88 2.69
N TYR A 176 4.94 21.47 2.36
CA TYR A 176 5.27 21.03 1.01
C TYR A 176 4.89 19.55 0.83
N GLN A 177 3.93 19.31 -0.04
CA GLN A 177 3.56 17.98 -0.53
C GLN A 177 4.23 17.75 -1.89
N VAL A 178 4.93 16.61 -2.07
CA VAL A 178 5.80 16.40 -3.25
C VAL A 178 5.01 16.40 -4.56
N THR A 179 3.89 15.65 -4.60
CA THR A 179 2.98 15.59 -5.76
C THR A 179 1.54 15.74 -5.26
N ASN A 180 0.57 15.39 -6.09
CA ASN A 180 -0.83 15.25 -5.65
C ASN A 180 -1.03 14.12 -4.62
N LEU A 181 -0.05 13.19 -4.49
CA LEU A 181 -0.10 12.13 -3.47
C LEU A 181 0.36 12.63 -2.10
N PRO A 182 -0.13 12.05 -0.99
CA PRO A 182 0.43 12.33 0.33
C PRO A 182 1.93 12.05 0.39
N THR A 183 2.66 12.84 1.16
CA THR A 183 4.11 12.68 1.33
C THR A 183 4.41 12.13 2.72
N VAL A 184 5.09 11.00 2.80
CA VAL A 184 5.59 10.40 4.05
C VAL A 184 7.06 10.74 4.20
N VAL A 185 7.39 11.46 5.28
CA VAL A 185 8.75 11.88 5.62
C VAL A 185 9.22 11.10 6.83
N ILE A 186 10.37 10.46 6.72
CA ILE A 186 10.95 9.65 7.80
C ILE A 186 12.38 10.12 8.04
N HIS A 187 12.67 10.54 9.25
CA HIS A 187 14.04 10.82 9.71
C HIS A 187 14.39 9.86 10.84
N THR A 188 15.41 9.05 10.65
CA THR A 188 15.96 8.21 11.71
C THR A 188 16.86 9.04 12.61
N ALA A 189 16.90 8.73 13.90
CA ALA A 189 17.76 9.42 14.86
C ALA A 189 19.27 9.35 14.49
N SER A 190 19.67 8.28 13.81
CA SER A 190 21.04 8.11 13.32
C SER A 190 21.32 8.82 11.99
N GLY A 191 20.31 9.30 11.27
CA GLY A 191 20.42 9.81 9.89
C GLY A 191 20.74 8.75 8.84
N ASN A 192 20.77 7.45 9.23
CA ASN A 192 21.01 6.33 8.33
C ASN A 192 19.73 5.61 7.94
N ASP A 193 19.64 5.14 6.71
CA ASP A 193 18.51 4.33 6.29
C ASP A 193 18.53 2.95 6.97
N PRO A 194 17.36 2.34 7.24
CA PRO A 194 17.27 0.97 7.70
C PRO A 194 17.95 -0.01 6.73
N VAL A 195 18.67 -1.02 7.26
CA VAL A 195 19.46 -1.97 6.45
C VAL A 195 18.98 -3.42 6.56
N ASP A 196 18.16 -3.74 7.56
CA ASP A 196 17.65 -5.09 7.80
C ASP A 196 16.21 -5.09 8.36
N LYS A 197 15.63 -6.28 8.54
CA LYS A 197 14.28 -6.48 9.06
C LYS A 197 14.22 -6.76 10.57
N VAL A 198 15.35 -6.73 11.27
CA VAL A 198 15.46 -7.04 12.70
C VAL A 198 15.60 -5.77 13.52
N ASN A 199 16.58 -4.92 13.18
CA ASN A 199 16.88 -3.72 13.94
C ASN A 199 15.91 -2.60 13.58
N GLU A 200 15.13 -2.17 14.58
CA GLU A 200 14.26 -1.00 14.47
C GLU A 200 15.05 0.26 14.78
N LEU A 201 15.04 1.24 13.88
CA LEU A 201 15.69 2.54 14.07
C LEU A 201 14.65 3.54 14.59
N GLU A 202 14.96 4.18 15.74
CA GLU A 202 14.18 5.33 16.22
C GLU A 202 14.04 6.37 15.11
N SER A 203 12.82 6.85 14.92
CA SER A 203 12.47 7.68 13.77
C SER A 203 11.41 8.73 14.13
N ARG A 204 11.52 9.90 13.54
CA ARG A 204 10.43 10.87 13.43
C ARG A 204 9.71 10.62 12.12
N ILE A 205 8.39 10.47 12.17
CA ILE A 205 7.56 10.13 11.01
C ILE A 205 6.52 11.23 10.84
N SER A 206 6.49 11.84 9.66
CA SER A 206 5.51 12.87 9.29
C SER A 206 4.73 12.42 8.05
N VAL A 207 3.42 12.64 8.03
CA VAL A 207 2.55 12.37 6.87
C VAL A 207 1.87 13.68 6.50
N ILE A 208 2.22 14.24 5.35
CA ILE A 208 1.68 15.47 4.79
C ILE A 208 0.63 15.11 3.76
N SER A 209 -0.57 15.69 3.86
CA SER A 209 -1.70 15.39 2.97
C SER A 209 -2.54 16.65 2.67
N ASP A 210 -3.60 16.43 1.89
CA ASP A 210 -4.62 17.44 1.55
C ASP A 210 -4.02 18.70 0.92
N GLY A 211 -3.09 18.52 -0.04
CA GLY A 211 -2.38 19.63 -0.68
C GLY A 211 -1.43 20.37 0.25
N GLY A 212 -0.99 19.70 1.32
CA GLY A 212 -0.09 20.28 2.33
C GLY A 212 -0.80 21.01 3.47
N THR A 213 -2.12 20.98 3.53
CA THR A 213 -2.89 21.64 4.61
C THR A 213 -3.06 20.77 5.86
N ALA A 214 -2.72 19.48 5.76
CA ALA A 214 -2.76 18.55 6.89
C ALA A 214 -1.40 17.88 7.10
N ILE A 215 -1.01 17.75 8.35
CA ILE A 215 0.18 17.03 8.77
C ILE A 215 -0.11 16.17 10.01
N LEU A 216 0.41 14.95 10.00
CA LEU A 216 0.46 14.09 11.17
C LEU A 216 1.94 13.83 11.47
N GLU A 217 2.37 14.13 12.69
CA GLU A 217 3.76 13.92 13.11
C GLU A 217 3.81 13.10 14.39
N GLN A 218 4.62 12.04 14.36
CA GLN A 218 4.86 11.22 15.54
C GLN A 218 6.27 10.62 15.54
N ASP A 219 6.76 10.35 16.73
CA ASP A 219 7.92 9.48 16.93
C ASP A 219 7.49 8.02 16.71
N GLY A 220 8.46 7.21 16.38
CA GLY A 220 8.22 5.81 16.11
C GLY A 220 9.50 5.08 15.73
N THR A 221 9.36 3.98 15.03
CA THR A 221 10.50 3.23 14.51
C THR A 221 10.31 2.88 13.04
N SER A 222 11.43 2.66 12.35
CA SER A 222 11.44 2.18 10.96
C SER A 222 12.45 1.05 10.78
N ARG A 223 12.14 0.07 9.93
CA ARG A 223 13.03 -1.02 9.52
C ARG A 223 12.68 -1.53 8.13
N LEU A 224 13.54 -2.34 7.53
CA LEU A 224 13.17 -3.06 6.31
C LEU A 224 12.10 -4.11 6.59
N ARG A 225 11.40 -4.53 5.52
CA ARG A 225 10.43 -5.63 5.54
C ARG A 225 10.53 -6.51 4.30
N GLY A 226 9.87 -7.66 4.36
CA GLY A 226 9.80 -8.63 3.26
C GLY A 226 11.01 -9.57 3.24
N ASN A 227 11.04 -10.45 2.28
CA ASN A 227 12.12 -11.40 2.05
C ASN A 227 12.89 -11.00 0.78
N ASN A 228 12.39 -11.34 -0.39
CA ASN A 228 13.03 -11.00 -1.66
C ASN A 228 13.05 -9.49 -1.94
N SER A 229 11.97 -8.77 -1.64
CA SER A 229 11.84 -7.32 -1.89
C SER A 229 12.89 -6.47 -1.17
N MET A 230 13.47 -6.94 -0.04
CA MET A 230 14.59 -6.27 0.63
C MET A 230 15.87 -6.25 -0.20
N THR A 231 16.04 -7.15 -1.16
CA THR A 231 17.24 -7.22 -2.00
C THR A 231 17.22 -6.16 -3.12
N HIS A 232 16.04 -5.61 -3.42
CA HIS A 232 15.88 -4.60 -4.47
C HIS A 232 16.60 -3.29 -4.09
N PRO A 233 17.05 -2.50 -5.07
CA PRO A 233 17.61 -1.16 -4.82
C PRO A 233 16.63 -0.25 -4.09
N LYS A 234 15.37 -0.21 -4.51
CA LYS A 234 14.28 0.48 -3.84
C LYS A 234 13.78 -0.38 -2.69
N LYS A 235 14.03 0.03 -1.47
CA LYS A 235 13.78 -0.77 -0.25
C LYS A 235 12.34 -0.64 0.23
N PRO A 236 11.68 -1.73 0.67
CA PRO A 236 10.40 -1.67 1.37
C PRO A 236 10.61 -1.44 2.86
N TYR A 237 9.68 -0.70 3.51
CA TYR A 237 9.81 -0.36 4.92
C TYR A 237 8.61 -0.85 5.74
N ARG A 238 8.86 -1.18 7.00
CA ARG A 238 7.86 -1.20 8.06
C ARG A 238 8.07 0.02 8.93
N ILE A 239 7.01 0.76 9.19
CA ILE A 239 6.98 1.85 10.16
C ILE A 239 6.08 1.48 11.33
N LYS A 240 6.44 1.94 12.53
CA LYS A 240 5.66 1.71 13.74
C LYS A 240 5.62 3.02 14.54
N PHE A 241 4.46 3.62 14.60
CA PHE A 241 4.25 4.83 15.37
C PHE A 241 4.26 4.53 16.87
N SER A 242 4.68 5.49 17.69
CA SER A 242 4.68 5.39 19.14
C SER A 242 3.26 5.16 19.69
N GLU A 243 2.27 5.82 19.09
CA GLU A 243 0.87 5.68 19.44
C GLU A 243 0.05 5.03 18.31
N LYS A 244 -1.09 4.44 18.67
CA LYS A 244 -2.06 3.97 17.68
C LYS A 244 -2.66 5.18 16.95
N ILE A 245 -2.50 5.26 15.65
CA ILE A 245 -3.02 6.33 14.81
C ILE A 245 -3.87 5.77 13.67
N ARG A 246 -4.64 6.65 13.05
CA ARG A 246 -5.37 6.42 11.82
C ARG A 246 -4.79 7.38 10.78
N PRO A 247 -3.75 7.01 10.02
CA PRO A 247 -3.15 7.88 9.02
C PRO A 247 -4.08 8.00 7.81
N LEU A 248 -4.12 9.18 7.21
CA LEU A 248 -4.93 9.45 6.03
C LEU A 248 -6.41 9.03 6.26
N ASP A 249 -6.98 8.27 5.34
CA ASP A 249 -8.34 7.72 5.40
C ASP A 249 -8.39 6.23 5.81
N ALA A 250 -7.31 5.70 6.42
CA ALA A 250 -7.25 4.32 6.86
C ALA A 250 -8.37 3.97 7.88
N ARG A 251 -8.95 2.77 7.76
CA ARG A 251 -9.99 2.31 8.68
C ARG A 251 -9.44 1.91 10.04
N ALA A 252 -8.32 1.20 10.03
CA ALA A 252 -7.68 0.71 11.26
C ALA A 252 -7.01 1.83 12.05
N LYS A 253 -7.10 1.77 13.39
CA LYS A 253 -6.27 2.56 14.29
C LYS A 253 -5.15 1.68 14.82
N ALA A 254 -3.92 1.85 14.32
CA ALA A 254 -2.82 0.93 14.56
C ALA A 254 -1.48 1.66 14.74
N LYS A 255 -0.49 0.94 15.30
CA LYS A 255 0.89 1.40 15.36
C LYS A 255 1.68 0.96 14.12
N LYS A 256 1.54 -0.31 13.70
CA LYS A 256 2.33 -0.95 12.63
C LYS A 256 1.70 -0.69 11.25
N TRP A 257 2.51 -0.23 10.28
CA TRP A 257 2.14 0.04 8.89
C TRP A 257 3.25 -0.37 7.95
N THR A 258 2.95 -0.55 6.67
CA THR A 258 3.92 -0.94 5.65
C THR A 258 4.01 0.09 4.53
N LEU A 259 5.21 0.25 3.99
CA LEU A 259 5.50 0.98 2.75
C LEU A 259 6.03 -0.04 1.74
N ILE A 260 5.14 -0.50 0.85
CA ILE A 260 5.45 -1.46 -0.21
C ILE A 260 6.15 -0.70 -1.34
N ASN A 261 7.30 -1.20 -1.77
CA ASN A 261 8.15 -0.49 -2.73
C ASN A 261 7.71 -0.61 -4.20
N ASN A 262 6.91 -1.61 -4.55
CA ASN A 262 6.46 -1.89 -5.92
C ASN A 262 7.60 -1.82 -6.98
N TYR A 263 8.83 -2.26 -6.63
CA TYR A 263 10.00 -2.11 -7.51
C TYR A 263 9.87 -2.91 -8.80
N GLY A 264 9.28 -4.11 -8.74
CA GLY A 264 9.03 -4.97 -9.89
C GLY A 264 7.78 -4.58 -10.68
N ASP A 265 6.88 -3.80 -10.09
CA ASP A 265 5.64 -3.36 -10.71
C ASP A 265 5.79 -1.97 -11.35
N LYS A 266 6.00 -1.93 -12.66
CA LYS A 266 6.15 -0.67 -13.40
C LYS A 266 4.86 0.14 -13.53
N THR A 267 3.71 -0.43 -13.20
CA THR A 267 2.45 0.32 -13.11
C THR A 267 2.23 0.96 -11.75
N LEU A 268 2.92 0.49 -10.70
CA LEU A 268 2.78 0.90 -9.30
C LEU A 268 1.37 0.68 -8.72
N LEU A 269 0.45 -0.01 -9.44
CA LEU A 269 -0.96 -0.14 -9.08
C LEU A 269 -1.48 -1.58 -8.90
N ARG A 270 -0.68 -2.62 -9.21
CA ARG A 270 -1.14 -4.02 -9.21
C ARG A 270 -1.69 -4.49 -7.85
N ASN A 271 -1.04 -4.12 -6.76
CA ASN A 271 -1.54 -4.40 -5.41
C ASN A 271 -2.87 -3.67 -5.14
N CYS A 272 -3.01 -2.39 -5.52
CA CYS A 272 -4.26 -1.64 -5.36
C CYS A 272 -5.41 -2.30 -6.10
N LEU A 273 -5.18 -2.71 -7.35
CA LEU A 273 -6.18 -3.40 -8.18
C LEU A 273 -6.57 -4.76 -7.58
N ALA A 274 -5.61 -5.55 -7.12
CA ALA A 274 -5.91 -6.84 -6.51
C ALA A 274 -6.71 -6.69 -5.21
N PHE A 275 -6.42 -5.67 -4.41
CA PHE A 275 -7.18 -5.37 -3.20
C PHE A 275 -8.59 -4.86 -3.53
N GLU A 276 -8.77 -4.11 -4.61
CA GLU A 276 -10.10 -3.75 -5.10
C GLU A 276 -10.89 -4.98 -5.55
N ILE A 277 -10.28 -5.87 -6.31
CA ILE A 277 -10.89 -7.15 -6.70
C ILE A 277 -11.26 -7.96 -5.45
N SER A 278 -10.39 -8.04 -4.44
CA SER A 278 -10.66 -8.72 -3.18
C SER A 278 -11.89 -8.15 -2.45
N ARG A 279 -12.03 -6.82 -2.38
CA ARG A 279 -13.21 -6.17 -1.80
C ARG A 279 -14.48 -6.51 -2.58
N ARG A 280 -14.44 -6.43 -3.90
CA ARG A 280 -15.57 -6.77 -4.77
C ARG A 280 -15.93 -8.25 -4.70
N MET A 281 -14.97 -9.14 -4.48
CA MET A 281 -15.22 -10.57 -4.22
C MET A 281 -15.87 -10.81 -2.86
N GLY A 282 -15.88 -9.83 -1.95
CA GLY A 282 -16.50 -9.94 -0.64
C GLY A 282 -15.67 -10.70 0.39
N LEU A 283 -14.32 -10.63 0.34
CA LEU A 283 -13.49 -11.08 1.45
C LEU A 283 -13.72 -10.18 2.67
N GLY A 284 -13.76 -10.78 3.85
CA GLY A 284 -14.08 -10.08 5.09
C GLY A 284 -13.03 -9.07 5.52
N PHE A 285 -11.76 -9.35 5.23
CA PHE A 285 -10.67 -8.40 5.38
C PHE A 285 -9.86 -8.29 4.09
N THR A 286 -9.78 -7.07 3.59
CA THR A 286 -8.83 -6.69 2.53
C THR A 286 -7.99 -5.54 3.04
N PRO A 287 -6.65 -5.60 2.92
CA PRO A 287 -5.80 -4.51 3.39
C PRO A 287 -6.17 -3.17 2.76
N TRP A 288 -6.25 -2.13 3.58
CA TRP A 288 -6.31 -0.77 3.09
C TRP A 288 -4.93 -0.38 2.54
N CYS A 289 -4.93 0.37 1.45
CA CYS A 289 -3.71 0.92 0.88
C CYS A 289 -3.97 2.24 0.16
N ARG A 290 -2.91 3.07 0.10
CA ARG A 290 -2.91 4.32 -0.65
C ARG A 290 -1.51 4.60 -1.22
N PRO A 291 -1.40 5.05 -2.48
CA PRO A 291 -0.13 5.53 -3.03
C PRO A 291 0.36 6.76 -2.26
N VAL A 292 1.67 6.84 -2.02
CA VAL A 292 2.33 7.96 -1.33
C VAL A 292 3.72 8.20 -1.90
N ASP A 293 4.20 9.44 -1.82
CA ASP A 293 5.61 9.75 -2.01
C ASP A 293 6.38 9.56 -0.70
N VAL A 294 7.59 9.04 -0.77
CA VAL A 294 8.42 8.80 0.43
C VAL A 294 9.72 9.57 0.36
N ILE A 295 10.00 10.30 1.44
CA ILE A 295 11.28 10.92 1.75
C ILE A 295 11.87 10.20 2.97
N MET A 296 13.12 9.73 2.86
CA MET A 296 13.85 9.08 3.95
C MET A 296 15.18 9.81 4.17
N ASN A 297 15.37 10.35 5.36
CA ASN A 297 16.58 11.08 5.75
C ASN A 297 16.99 12.19 4.76
N GLY A 298 16.00 12.93 4.24
CA GLY A 298 16.23 14.02 3.29
C GLY A 298 16.50 13.58 1.86
N GLU A 299 16.13 12.35 1.50
CA GLU A 299 16.26 11.83 0.14
C GLU A 299 14.92 11.30 -0.38
N TYR A 300 14.50 11.73 -1.55
CA TYR A 300 13.30 11.21 -2.20
C TYR A 300 13.52 9.76 -2.61
N LYS A 301 12.68 8.85 -2.12
CA LYS A 301 12.75 7.40 -2.38
C LYS A 301 11.78 6.91 -3.44
N GLY A 302 10.88 7.76 -3.92
CA GLY A 302 9.90 7.42 -4.96
C GLY A 302 8.49 7.20 -4.44
N CYS A 303 7.64 6.71 -5.34
CA CYS A 303 6.26 6.33 -5.06
C CYS A 303 6.20 4.97 -4.35
N TYR A 304 5.51 4.91 -3.22
CA TYR A 304 5.27 3.70 -2.43
C TYR A 304 3.77 3.48 -2.26
N GLN A 305 3.41 2.29 -1.82
CA GLN A 305 2.06 2.01 -1.36
C GLN A 305 2.08 1.95 0.17
N PHE A 306 1.44 2.93 0.82
CA PHE A 306 1.20 2.92 2.25
C PHE A 306 0.03 1.98 2.52
N CYS A 307 0.25 0.95 3.34
CA CYS A 307 -0.66 -0.16 3.46
C CYS A 307 -0.80 -0.64 4.90
N ASP A 308 -1.96 -1.23 5.22
CA ASP A 308 -2.12 -2.02 6.43
C ASP A 308 -1.02 -3.07 6.56
N ALA A 309 -0.53 -3.28 7.77
CA ALA A 309 0.13 -4.53 8.10
C ALA A 309 -0.93 -5.63 8.29
N ILE A 310 -0.62 -6.85 7.89
CA ILE A 310 -1.45 -8.00 8.27
C ILE A 310 -1.24 -8.24 9.76
N ASP A 311 -2.30 -7.99 10.54
CA ASP A 311 -2.25 -7.92 12.00
C ASP A 311 -3.64 -8.27 12.54
N VAL A 312 -3.72 -8.96 13.68
CA VAL A 312 -4.97 -9.26 14.37
C VAL A 312 -5.41 -8.02 15.13
N ARG A 313 -6.48 -7.40 14.64
CA ARG A 313 -6.96 -6.11 15.14
C ARG A 313 -8.29 -5.73 14.54
N ASN A 314 -9.01 -4.86 15.21
CA ASN A 314 -10.20 -4.21 14.66
C ASN A 314 -9.89 -3.50 13.34
N HIS A 315 -10.70 -3.69 12.31
CA HIS A 315 -10.56 -3.24 10.91
C HIS A 315 -9.37 -3.85 10.14
N ARG A 316 -8.76 -4.92 10.67
CA ARG A 316 -7.80 -5.78 9.99
C ARG A 316 -8.30 -7.22 10.07
N VAL A 317 -7.46 -8.18 10.44
CA VAL A 317 -7.95 -9.53 10.72
C VAL A 317 -8.69 -9.50 12.07
N GLU A 318 -10.01 -9.43 12.00
CA GLU A 318 -10.87 -9.29 13.19
C GLU A 318 -11.21 -10.66 13.76
N ILE A 319 -10.28 -11.22 14.52
CA ILE A 319 -10.46 -12.44 15.30
C ILE A 319 -10.16 -12.18 16.76
N THR A 320 -10.58 -13.08 17.61
CA THR A 320 -10.39 -12.97 19.07
C THR A 320 -8.92 -12.89 19.42
N GLU A 321 -8.52 -11.87 20.15
CA GLU A 321 -7.15 -11.74 20.64
C GLU A 321 -6.82 -12.85 21.65
N MET A 322 -5.63 -13.42 21.51
CA MET A 322 -5.09 -14.43 22.42
C MET A 322 -3.96 -13.85 23.28
N THR A 323 -3.90 -14.33 24.53
CA THR A 323 -2.77 -14.09 25.42
C THR A 323 -2.07 -15.40 25.74
N SER A 324 -0.88 -15.36 26.32
CA SER A 324 -0.14 -16.55 26.79
C SER A 324 -0.92 -17.39 27.81
N THR A 325 -1.98 -16.85 28.42
CA THR A 325 -2.84 -17.55 29.38
C THR A 325 -3.98 -18.34 28.73
N CYS A 326 -4.20 -18.22 27.41
CA CYS A 326 -5.21 -18.99 26.66
C CYS A 326 -4.68 -20.40 26.36
N THR A 327 -4.63 -21.28 27.38
CA THR A 327 -3.92 -22.56 27.31
C THR A 327 -4.81 -23.79 27.37
N GLU A 328 -6.11 -23.64 27.65
CA GLU A 328 -7.03 -24.78 27.80
C GLU A 328 -8.46 -24.43 27.39
N GLY A 329 -9.27 -25.47 27.19
CA GLY A 329 -10.69 -25.35 26.88
C GLY A 329 -10.95 -24.50 25.66
N GLU A 330 -12.02 -23.73 25.72
CA GLU A 330 -12.48 -22.83 24.68
C GLU A 330 -11.45 -21.74 24.34
N LEU A 331 -10.73 -21.23 25.34
CA LEU A 331 -9.73 -20.18 25.17
C LEU A 331 -8.57 -20.60 24.26
N LEU A 332 -8.26 -21.91 24.21
CA LEU A 332 -7.20 -22.45 23.35
C LEU A 332 -7.64 -22.58 21.89
N THR A 333 -8.95 -22.59 21.60
CA THR A 333 -9.46 -22.97 20.26
C THR A 333 -9.24 -21.93 19.17
N GLY A 334 -8.92 -20.67 19.50
CA GLY A 334 -8.69 -19.59 18.50
C GLY A 334 -8.46 -18.24 19.18
N GLY A 335 -8.23 -17.26 18.47
CA GLY A 335 -7.83 -16.64 17.27
C GLY A 335 -6.40 -16.91 16.83
N TYR A 336 -6.26 -17.72 15.85
CA TYR A 336 -4.97 -17.97 15.22
C TYR A 336 -4.95 -17.40 13.80
N LEU A 337 -3.83 -16.79 13.42
CA LEU A 337 -3.51 -16.45 12.04
C LEU A 337 -2.28 -17.23 11.62
N ILE A 338 -2.38 -17.97 10.51
CA ILE A 338 -1.29 -18.75 9.93
C ILE A 338 -1.08 -18.32 8.47
N GLU A 339 0.09 -18.61 7.95
CA GLU A 339 0.45 -18.43 6.55
C GLU A 339 1.02 -19.74 6.02
N ILE A 340 0.43 -20.28 4.94
CA ILE A 340 1.09 -21.30 4.13
C ILE A 340 2.18 -20.54 3.39
N ASP A 341 3.44 -20.79 3.74
CA ASP A 341 4.55 -19.92 3.40
C ASP A 341 5.74 -20.75 2.89
N ALA A 342 6.13 -20.52 1.64
CA ALA A 342 7.29 -21.18 1.07
C ALA A 342 8.60 -20.86 1.79
N TYR A 343 8.64 -19.76 2.54
CA TYR A 343 9.79 -19.34 3.35
C TYR A 343 9.64 -19.67 4.85
N ALA A 344 8.67 -20.49 5.23
CA ALA A 344 8.36 -20.78 6.63
C ALA A 344 9.58 -21.19 7.46
N SER A 345 10.52 -21.94 6.88
CA SER A 345 11.75 -22.37 7.59
C SER A 345 12.67 -21.22 8.03
N SER A 346 12.46 -20.01 7.51
CA SER A 346 13.20 -18.80 7.93
C SER A 346 12.48 -18.00 9.01
N GLU A 347 11.28 -18.42 9.42
CA GLU A 347 10.47 -17.74 10.41
C GLU A 347 10.58 -18.43 11.78
N PRO A 348 10.52 -17.68 12.91
CA PRO A 348 10.75 -18.25 14.25
C PRO A 348 9.73 -19.33 14.65
N LYS A 349 8.46 -19.11 14.37
CA LYS A 349 7.35 -20.02 14.72
C LYS A 349 6.74 -20.63 13.47
N HIS A 350 7.29 -21.74 13.04
CA HIS A 350 6.87 -22.46 11.85
C HIS A 350 6.81 -23.98 12.07
N PHE A 351 6.10 -24.67 11.20
CA PHE A 351 6.09 -26.13 11.11
C PHE A 351 5.88 -26.60 9.67
N THR A 352 6.30 -27.80 9.38
CA THR A 352 5.90 -28.52 8.17
C THR A 352 4.81 -29.50 8.54
N SER A 353 3.70 -29.49 7.82
CA SER A 353 2.58 -30.40 8.07
C SER A 353 2.97 -31.86 7.79
N SER A 354 2.12 -32.80 8.25
CA SER A 354 2.31 -34.24 7.99
C SER A 354 2.31 -34.59 6.49
N ARG A 355 1.87 -33.67 5.61
CA ARG A 355 1.83 -33.81 4.15
C ARG A 355 2.73 -32.81 3.43
N SER A 356 3.74 -32.31 4.11
CA SER A 356 4.77 -31.45 3.54
C SER A 356 4.29 -30.05 3.12
N THR A 357 3.24 -29.51 3.74
CA THR A 357 2.89 -28.10 3.58
C THR A 357 3.64 -27.27 4.62
N PRO A 358 4.44 -26.29 4.20
CA PRO A 358 5.14 -25.39 5.12
C PRO A 358 4.18 -24.31 5.64
N VAL A 359 4.17 -24.07 6.95
CA VAL A 359 3.24 -23.16 7.63
C VAL A 359 3.99 -22.32 8.64
N THR A 360 3.76 -21.01 8.62
CA THR A 360 4.21 -20.04 9.62
C THR A 360 3.03 -19.62 10.50
N VAL A 361 3.21 -19.56 11.82
CA VAL A 361 2.23 -18.97 12.73
C VAL A 361 2.51 -17.47 12.81
N LYS A 362 1.56 -16.66 12.39
CA LYS A 362 1.67 -15.19 12.33
C LYS A 362 1.02 -14.51 13.53
N TYR A 363 0.06 -15.18 14.16
CA TYR A 363 -0.56 -14.73 15.41
C TYR A 363 -1.07 -15.94 16.21
N PRO A 364 -0.87 -15.95 17.55
CA PRO A 364 -0.13 -14.95 18.35
C PRO A 364 1.27 -14.71 17.82
N ASP A 365 1.82 -13.48 18.09
CA ASP A 365 3.17 -13.10 17.66
C ASP A 365 4.20 -14.11 18.26
N ASP A 366 5.34 -14.29 17.60
CA ASP A 366 6.36 -15.29 17.95
C ASP A 366 6.93 -15.14 19.37
N GLU A 367 6.89 -13.92 19.91
CA GLU A 367 7.30 -13.61 21.30
C GLU A 367 6.21 -13.97 22.33
N ASP A 368 4.93 -14.04 21.92
CA ASP A 368 3.77 -14.20 22.80
C ASP A 368 3.21 -15.63 22.79
N ILE A 369 3.38 -16.36 21.69
CA ILE A 369 2.80 -17.70 21.54
C ILE A 369 3.51 -18.73 22.42
N VAL A 370 2.73 -19.44 23.25
CA VAL A 370 3.25 -20.53 24.09
C VAL A 370 3.11 -21.90 23.42
N ASP A 371 3.90 -22.87 23.86
CA ASP A 371 4.00 -24.20 23.21
C ASP A 371 2.67 -24.94 23.09
N VAL A 372 1.76 -24.82 24.05
CA VAL A 372 0.45 -25.46 23.99
C VAL A 372 -0.40 -24.89 22.84
N GLN A 373 -0.36 -23.58 22.63
CA GLN A 373 -1.04 -22.88 21.54
C GLN A 373 -0.44 -23.28 20.18
N PHE A 374 0.89 -23.26 20.09
CA PHE A 374 1.60 -23.67 18.87
C PHE A 374 1.30 -25.12 18.51
N ASN A 375 1.31 -26.02 19.48
CA ASN A 375 0.98 -27.42 19.26
C ASN A 375 -0.49 -27.62 18.86
N TYR A 376 -1.42 -26.86 19.45
CA TYR A 376 -2.82 -26.89 19.09
C TYR A 376 -3.04 -26.53 17.62
N ILE A 377 -2.57 -25.38 17.19
CA ILE A 377 -2.81 -24.93 15.81
C ILE A 377 -2.11 -25.82 14.77
N ARG A 378 -0.90 -26.32 15.07
CA ARG A 378 -0.20 -27.32 14.25
C ARG A 378 -1.01 -28.60 14.09
N GLN A 379 -1.55 -29.15 15.17
CA GLN A 379 -2.38 -30.35 15.14
C GLN A 379 -3.69 -30.10 14.39
N TYR A 380 -4.31 -28.96 14.60
CA TYR A 380 -5.56 -28.59 13.93
C TYR A 380 -5.39 -28.44 12.43
N TYR A 381 -4.31 -27.81 11.98
CA TYR A 381 -3.95 -27.74 10.56
C TYR A 381 -3.72 -29.13 9.97
N ASN A 382 -3.02 -30.02 10.67
CA ASN A 382 -2.83 -31.40 10.23
C ASN A 382 -4.15 -32.18 10.14
N GLN A 383 -5.11 -31.94 11.04
CA GLN A 383 -6.45 -32.54 10.96
C GLN A 383 -7.20 -32.06 9.72
N PHE A 384 -7.18 -30.75 9.45
CA PHE A 384 -7.72 -30.18 8.21
C PHE A 384 -7.11 -30.86 6.97
N GLU A 385 -5.80 -30.81 6.84
CA GLU A 385 -5.12 -31.35 5.66
C GLU A 385 -5.39 -32.86 5.49
N ASN A 386 -5.32 -33.62 6.56
CA ASN A 386 -5.58 -35.08 6.52
C ASN A 386 -7.05 -35.38 6.20
N SER A 387 -8.00 -34.55 6.58
CA SER A 387 -9.42 -34.72 6.27
C SER A 387 -9.68 -34.79 4.76
N LEU A 388 -8.90 -34.04 3.96
CA LEU A 388 -8.97 -34.07 2.49
C LEU A 388 -8.60 -35.43 1.85
N TYR A 389 -7.95 -36.33 2.60
CA TYR A 389 -7.45 -37.61 2.08
C TYR A 389 -8.14 -38.82 2.68
N LYS A 390 -9.16 -38.64 3.53
CA LYS A 390 -10.03 -39.70 4.02
C LYS A 390 -10.95 -40.22 2.93
N SER A 391 -11.51 -41.43 3.08
CA SER A 391 -12.47 -42.02 2.12
C SER A 391 -13.74 -41.16 1.99
N ASN A 392 -14.20 -40.58 3.07
CA ASN A 392 -15.36 -39.68 3.16
C ASN A 392 -15.04 -38.19 3.06
N TRP A 393 -13.92 -37.81 2.45
CA TRP A 393 -13.42 -36.42 2.44
C TRP A 393 -14.38 -35.40 1.83
N LYS A 394 -15.32 -35.81 0.97
CA LYS A 394 -16.33 -34.93 0.35
C LYS A 394 -17.61 -34.80 1.19
N ASP A 395 -17.74 -35.59 2.24
CA ASP A 395 -18.90 -35.51 3.12
C ASP A 395 -19.05 -34.09 3.71
N PRO A 396 -20.24 -33.48 3.64
CA PRO A 396 -20.43 -32.10 4.11
C PRO A 396 -20.16 -31.91 5.60
N GLU A 397 -20.44 -32.95 6.41
CA GLU A 397 -20.33 -32.87 7.88
C GLU A 397 -19.04 -33.53 8.42
N LEU A 398 -18.58 -34.60 7.80
CA LEU A 398 -17.46 -35.41 8.29
C LEU A 398 -16.18 -35.20 7.47
N GLY A 399 -16.26 -34.54 6.33
CA GLY A 399 -15.15 -34.24 5.41
C GLY A 399 -14.40 -32.98 5.76
N TYR A 400 -13.68 -32.46 4.77
CA TYR A 400 -12.83 -31.26 4.94
C TYR A 400 -13.62 -29.97 5.21
N ARG A 401 -14.91 -29.93 4.83
CA ARG A 401 -15.77 -28.75 4.99
C ARG A 401 -16.03 -28.39 6.46
N GLN A 402 -15.85 -29.35 7.39
CA GLN A 402 -15.88 -29.02 8.83
C GLN A 402 -14.70 -28.15 9.28
N PHE A 403 -13.59 -28.17 8.52
CA PHE A 403 -12.35 -27.43 8.86
C PHE A 403 -12.10 -26.23 7.96
N LEU A 404 -12.79 -26.08 6.83
CA LEU A 404 -12.54 -25.04 5.84
C LEU A 404 -13.82 -24.31 5.49
N ASN A 405 -13.82 -23.00 5.67
CA ASN A 405 -14.86 -22.13 5.13
C ASN A 405 -14.73 -22.07 3.61
N LEU A 406 -15.52 -22.87 2.93
CA LEU A 406 -15.45 -23.04 1.48
C LEU A 406 -15.73 -21.74 0.72
N PRO A 407 -16.70 -20.88 1.11
CA PRO A 407 -16.89 -19.58 0.47
C PRO A 407 -15.65 -18.67 0.54
N SER A 408 -14.95 -18.59 1.69
CA SER A 408 -13.73 -17.76 1.79
C SER A 408 -12.60 -18.33 0.90
N PHE A 409 -12.47 -19.66 0.86
CA PHE A 409 -11.51 -20.32 -0.04
C PHE A 409 -11.81 -20.05 -1.51
N HIS A 410 -13.07 -20.11 -1.94
CA HIS A 410 -13.47 -19.82 -3.32
C HIS A 410 -13.18 -18.35 -3.68
N ARG A 411 -13.48 -17.40 -2.80
CA ARG A 411 -13.18 -15.98 -3.02
C ARG A 411 -11.68 -15.74 -3.16
N HIS A 412 -10.89 -16.29 -2.25
CA HIS A 412 -9.44 -16.23 -2.32
C HIS A 412 -8.89 -16.81 -3.63
N PHE A 413 -9.37 -18.01 -4.01
CA PHE A 413 -9.04 -18.65 -5.27
C PHE A 413 -9.38 -17.75 -6.48
N LEU A 414 -10.59 -17.17 -6.51
CA LEU A 414 -11.02 -16.32 -7.60
C LEU A 414 -10.20 -15.03 -7.69
N VAL A 415 -9.80 -14.43 -6.57
CA VAL A 415 -8.89 -13.27 -6.57
C VAL A 415 -7.53 -13.65 -7.16
N GLY A 416 -6.93 -14.74 -6.70
CA GLY A 416 -5.63 -15.22 -7.17
C GLY A 416 -5.64 -15.58 -8.66
N GLU A 417 -6.68 -16.29 -9.11
CA GLU A 417 -6.79 -16.73 -10.51
C GLU A 417 -7.17 -15.58 -11.45
N LEU A 418 -8.05 -14.66 -11.05
CA LEU A 418 -8.40 -13.49 -11.86
C LEU A 418 -7.20 -12.57 -12.02
N SER A 419 -6.47 -12.31 -10.96
CA SER A 419 -5.25 -11.50 -11.02
C SER A 419 -4.07 -12.22 -11.68
N GLY A 420 -4.12 -13.54 -11.81
CA GLY A 420 -3.02 -14.35 -12.33
C GLY A 420 -1.78 -14.34 -11.44
N ASN A 421 -1.98 -14.26 -10.12
CA ASN A 421 -0.92 -14.12 -9.14
C ASN A 421 -0.35 -15.47 -8.69
N THR A 422 0.88 -15.78 -9.10
CA THR A 422 1.57 -17.02 -8.70
C THR A 422 1.76 -17.08 -7.18
N ASP A 423 2.09 -15.96 -6.56
CA ASP A 423 2.42 -15.89 -5.14
C ASP A 423 1.20 -16.12 -4.23
N THR A 424 -0.03 -16.05 -4.76
CA THR A 424 -1.25 -16.44 -4.04
C THR A 424 -1.13 -17.82 -3.37
N TYR A 425 -0.44 -18.76 -4.00
CA TYR A 425 -0.29 -20.14 -3.51
C TYR A 425 1.08 -20.42 -2.86
N TRP A 426 1.97 -19.43 -2.86
CA TRP A 426 3.25 -19.43 -2.15
C TRP A 426 3.16 -18.81 -0.77
N SER A 427 2.17 -17.90 -0.61
CA SER A 427 1.93 -17.14 0.60
C SER A 427 0.41 -16.99 0.77
N THR A 428 -0.21 -17.93 1.50
CA THR A 428 -1.66 -17.98 1.68
C THR A 428 -2.00 -17.80 3.16
N TYR A 429 -2.63 -16.67 3.51
CA TYR A 429 -3.08 -16.44 4.87
C TYR A 429 -4.37 -17.19 5.18
N MET A 430 -4.44 -17.76 6.36
CA MET A 430 -5.63 -18.42 6.90
C MET A 430 -5.78 -18.04 8.37
N PHE A 431 -7.00 -17.78 8.80
CA PHE A 431 -7.26 -17.61 10.23
C PHE A 431 -8.31 -18.60 10.72
N LYS A 432 -8.25 -18.86 12.03
CA LYS A 432 -9.24 -19.65 12.77
C LYS A 432 -9.59 -18.90 14.05
N ASP A 433 -10.85 -18.48 14.17
CA ASP A 433 -11.30 -17.79 15.36
C ASP A 433 -11.69 -18.74 16.48
N ARG A 434 -11.91 -18.20 17.65
CA ARG A 434 -12.36 -18.94 18.85
C ARG A 434 -13.74 -19.52 18.59
N GLU A 435 -13.96 -20.74 19.06
CA GLU A 435 -15.19 -21.52 18.87
C GLU A 435 -15.54 -21.86 17.40
N GLU A 436 -14.91 -21.21 16.42
CA GLU A 436 -15.07 -21.60 15.02
C GLU A 436 -14.33 -22.90 14.75
N THR A 437 -14.95 -23.76 13.93
CA THR A 437 -14.30 -25.02 13.48
C THR A 437 -13.60 -24.85 12.15
N GLN A 438 -13.79 -23.75 11.45
CA GLN A 438 -13.29 -23.57 10.09
C GLN A 438 -12.12 -22.58 10.04
N PHE A 439 -11.16 -22.89 9.19
CA PHE A 439 -10.23 -21.90 8.66
C PHE A 439 -10.92 -21.04 7.61
N PHE A 440 -10.71 -19.75 7.69
CA PHE A 440 -11.03 -18.77 6.64
C PHE A 440 -9.75 -18.43 5.88
N VAL A 441 -9.82 -18.40 4.54
CA VAL A 441 -8.66 -18.16 3.67
C VAL A 441 -8.62 -16.70 3.28
N GLU A 442 -8.06 -15.87 4.13
CA GLU A 442 -7.88 -14.43 4.00
C GLU A 442 -6.92 -13.91 5.06
N PRO A 443 -6.33 -12.71 4.89
CA PRO A 443 -6.47 -11.81 3.74
C PRO A 443 -5.65 -12.23 2.52
N VAL A 444 -5.88 -11.55 1.39
CA VAL A 444 -4.99 -11.62 0.22
C VAL A 444 -3.79 -10.70 0.41
N TRP A 445 -2.64 -11.06 -0.17
CA TRP A 445 -1.40 -10.30 -0.04
C TRP A 445 -0.45 -10.55 -1.21
N ASP A 446 0.42 -9.56 -1.54
CA ASP A 446 1.58 -9.69 -2.43
C ASP A 446 1.21 -9.90 -3.91
N PHE A 447 0.73 -8.84 -4.58
CA PHE A 447 0.27 -8.89 -5.96
C PHE A 447 1.13 -8.06 -6.95
N ASP A 448 2.35 -7.70 -6.60
CA ASP A 448 3.23 -6.97 -7.51
C ASP A 448 3.65 -7.79 -8.75
N LEU A 449 3.56 -9.12 -8.67
CA LEU A 449 3.79 -10.06 -9.77
C LEU A 449 2.51 -10.47 -10.52
N ALA A 450 1.34 -9.98 -10.12
CA ALA A 450 0.07 -10.27 -10.77
C ALA A 450 -0.07 -9.61 -12.16
N PHE A 451 -1.16 -9.90 -12.85
CA PHE A 451 -1.54 -9.28 -14.13
C PHE A 451 -0.42 -9.34 -15.18
N GLU A 452 0.07 -10.56 -15.47
CA GLU A 452 1.16 -10.85 -16.43
C GLU A 452 2.52 -10.22 -16.10
N ASN A 453 2.81 -9.93 -14.83
CA ASN A 453 4.11 -9.40 -14.42
C ASN A 453 5.08 -10.47 -13.90
N ASP A 454 4.81 -11.74 -14.17
CA ASP A 454 5.60 -12.88 -13.68
C ASP A 454 6.07 -13.77 -14.83
N ASN A 455 7.37 -13.90 -14.99
CA ASN A 455 7.97 -14.74 -16.04
C ASN A 455 7.76 -16.26 -15.80
N ARG A 456 7.33 -16.67 -14.60
CA ARG A 456 7.01 -18.06 -14.27
C ARG A 456 5.67 -18.50 -14.89
N THR A 457 4.75 -17.55 -15.09
CA THR A 457 3.37 -17.79 -15.51
C THR A 457 2.98 -17.08 -16.81
N TYR A 458 3.78 -16.13 -17.29
CA TYR A 458 3.52 -15.43 -18.55
C TYR A 458 3.71 -16.37 -19.76
N PRO A 459 2.85 -16.32 -20.76
CA PRO A 459 1.57 -15.61 -20.87
C PRO A 459 0.38 -16.49 -20.43
N ILE A 460 -0.13 -16.26 -19.23
CA ILE A 460 -1.17 -17.13 -18.63
C ILE A 460 -2.44 -17.23 -19.45
N CYS A 461 -2.89 -16.14 -20.07
CA CYS A 461 -4.10 -16.13 -20.87
C CYS A 461 -3.98 -16.96 -22.15
N SER A 462 -2.80 -16.97 -22.78
CA SER A 462 -2.57 -17.80 -23.97
C SER A 462 -2.41 -19.29 -23.63
N GLN A 463 -2.06 -19.61 -22.39
CA GLN A 463 -2.05 -20.98 -21.89
C GLN A 463 -3.45 -21.47 -21.53
N SER A 464 -4.40 -20.56 -21.30
CA SER A 464 -5.79 -20.86 -20.97
C SER A 464 -5.92 -21.87 -19.83
N ASP A 465 -5.20 -21.66 -18.73
CA ASP A 465 -5.25 -22.55 -17.56
C ASP A 465 -5.24 -21.76 -16.25
N TYR A 466 -5.49 -22.45 -15.15
CA TYR A 466 -5.37 -21.90 -13.81
C TYR A 466 -3.91 -21.73 -13.39
N ILE A 467 -3.61 -20.61 -12.72
CA ILE A 467 -2.28 -20.29 -12.20
C ILE A 467 -1.73 -21.39 -11.27
N TYR A 468 -2.56 -21.92 -10.36
CA TYR A 468 -2.12 -22.93 -9.40
C TYR A 468 -1.59 -24.21 -10.06
N ARG A 469 -1.93 -24.45 -11.34
CA ARG A 469 -1.49 -25.63 -12.11
C ARG A 469 -0.09 -25.46 -12.70
N THR A 470 0.41 -24.23 -12.76
CA THR A 470 1.76 -23.95 -13.25
C THR A 470 2.80 -24.62 -12.34
N LYS A 471 3.84 -25.20 -12.94
CA LYS A 471 4.91 -25.86 -12.18
C LYS A 471 5.58 -24.86 -11.24
N GLY A 472 5.71 -25.21 -9.95
CA GLY A 472 6.29 -24.34 -8.94
C GLY A 472 5.39 -23.18 -8.49
N SER A 473 4.08 -23.25 -8.73
CA SER A 473 3.11 -22.19 -8.40
C SER A 473 2.56 -22.27 -6.98
N ALA A 474 3.00 -23.20 -6.15
CA ALA A 474 2.45 -23.36 -4.80
C ALA A 474 3.48 -23.91 -3.80
N ALA A 475 3.33 -23.53 -2.55
CA ALA A 475 4.15 -24.02 -1.45
C ALA A 475 3.80 -25.46 -1.08
N GLY A 476 4.79 -26.35 -1.06
CA GLY A 476 4.63 -27.74 -0.64
C GLY A 476 3.44 -28.46 -1.30
N ASN A 477 2.60 -29.06 -0.47
CA ASN A 477 1.43 -29.84 -0.92
C ASN A 477 0.20 -28.97 -1.26
N PHE A 478 0.26 -27.66 -1.09
CA PHE A 478 -0.93 -26.79 -1.21
C PHE A 478 -1.59 -26.85 -2.60
N ARG A 479 -0.81 -27.02 -3.66
CA ARG A 479 -1.33 -27.27 -5.01
C ARG A 479 -2.27 -28.48 -5.07
N SER A 480 -1.92 -29.56 -4.37
CA SER A 480 -2.76 -30.76 -4.31
C SER A 480 -4.08 -30.50 -3.56
N ILE A 481 -4.01 -29.70 -2.48
CA ILE A 481 -5.19 -29.25 -1.73
C ILE A 481 -6.13 -28.48 -2.63
N VAL A 482 -5.63 -27.45 -3.32
CA VAL A 482 -6.41 -26.64 -4.27
C VAL A 482 -7.05 -27.52 -5.35
N ASN A 483 -6.28 -28.41 -5.96
CA ASN A 483 -6.81 -29.30 -7.02
C ASN A 483 -7.90 -30.26 -6.50
N ARG A 484 -7.76 -30.78 -5.28
CA ARG A 484 -8.80 -31.63 -4.67
C ARG A 484 -10.09 -30.85 -4.47
N ILE A 485 -10.04 -29.65 -3.95
CA ILE A 485 -11.22 -28.85 -3.63
C ILE A 485 -11.87 -28.33 -4.93
N ILE A 486 -11.11 -27.77 -5.86
CA ILE A 486 -11.65 -27.06 -7.03
C ILE A 486 -12.02 -28.02 -8.17
N ILE A 487 -11.26 -29.11 -8.36
CA ILE A 487 -11.46 -30.01 -9.51
C ILE A 487 -12.13 -31.32 -9.09
N ASN A 488 -11.67 -31.95 -7.99
CA ASN A 488 -12.08 -33.29 -7.65
C ASN A 488 -13.35 -33.33 -6.79
N ASP A 489 -13.80 -32.20 -6.21
CA ASP A 489 -15.09 -32.08 -5.54
C ASP A 489 -16.09 -31.37 -6.47
N ALA A 490 -17.01 -32.13 -7.06
CA ALA A 490 -18.01 -31.63 -7.98
C ALA A 490 -18.97 -30.61 -7.32
N GLY A 491 -19.27 -30.79 -6.03
CA GLY A 491 -20.08 -29.84 -5.26
C GLY A 491 -19.36 -28.51 -5.10
N SER A 492 -18.09 -28.54 -4.66
CA SER A 492 -17.26 -27.35 -4.56
C SER A 492 -17.10 -26.63 -5.92
N ALA A 493 -16.91 -27.39 -7.01
CA ALA A 493 -16.84 -26.83 -8.35
C ALA A 493 -18.14 -26.15 -8.79
N ALA A 494 -19.30 -26.67 -8.38
CA ALA A 494 -20.61 -26.03 -8.64
C ALA A 494 -20.76 -24.75 -7.83
N ASP A 495 -20.41 -24.77 -6.53
CA ASP A 495 -20.44 -23.59 -5.65
C ASP A 495 -19.52 -22.47 -6.19
N LEU A 496 -18.32 -22.84 -6.69
CA LEU A 496 -17.39 -21.89 -7.31
C LEU A 496 -17.99 -21.21 -8.56
N ARG A 497 -18.66 -21.99 -9.45
CA ARG A 497 -19.33 -21.41 -10.62
C ARG A 497 -20.45 -20.45 -10.23
N ASN A 498 -21.26 -20.83 -9.26
CA ASN A 498 -22.32 -19.97 -8.75
C ASN A 498 -21.75 -18.69 -8.14
N MET A 499 -20.68 -18.80 -7.37
CA MET A 499 -20.01 -17.62 -6.81
C MET A 499 -19.46 -16.69 -7.91
N TRP A 500 -18.77 -17.25 -8.92
CA TRP A 500 -18.30 -16.48 -10.07
C TRP A 500 -19.44 -15.72 -10.76
N ALA A 501 -20.53 -16.42 -11.09
CA ALA A 501 -21.69 -15.80 -11.74
C ALA A 501 -22.26 -14.65 -10.90
N ARG A 502 -22.36 -14.81 -9.58
CA ARG A 502 -22.85 -13.78 -8.67
C ARG A 502 -21.94 -12.54 -8.62
N VAL A 503 -20.62 -12.73 -8.47
CA VAL A 503 -19.70 -11.58 -8.40
C VAL A 503 -19.56 -10.86 -9.74
N ARG A 504 -19.67 -11.60 -10.86
CA ARG A 504 -19.74 -11.03 -12.20
C ARG A 504 -20.97 -10.13 -12.38
N TYR A 505 -22.12 -10.60 -11.96
CA TYR A 505 -23.39 -9.91 -12.17
C TYR A 505 -23.62 -8.79 -11.16
N PHE A 506 -23.30 -8.97 -9.88
CA PHE A 506 -23.68 -8.05 -8.81
C PHE A 506 -22.57 -7.15 -8.30
N ASN A 507 -21.31 -7.54 -8.42
CA ASN A 507 -20.21 -6.93 -7.65
C ASN A 507 -19.22 -6.14 -8.52
N GLY A 508 -19.56 -5.85 -9.77
CA GLY A 508 -18.69 -5.06 -10.66
C GLY A 508 -17.37 -5.76 -11.00
N ILE A 509 -17.33 -7.09 -10.96
CA ILE A 509 -16.24 -7.88 -11.51
C ILE A 509 -16.46 -8.01 -13.03
N ASN A 510 -16.36 -6.90 -13.74
CA ASN A 510 -16.47 -6.83 -15.19
C ASN A 510 -15.34 -6.00 -15.78
N VAL A 511 -15.20 -6.05 -17.10
CA VAL A 511 -14.07 -5.41 -17.80
C VAL A 511 -14.11 -3.89 -17.64
N GLU A 512 -15.27 -3.31 -17.84
CA GLU A 512 -15.49 -1.86 -17.86
C GLU A 512 -15.16 -1.24 -16.50
N GLU A 513 -15.68 -1.80 -15.42
CA GLU A 513 -15.49 -1.24 -14.08
C GLU A 513 -14.07 -1.45 -13.55
N LEU A 514 -13.45 -2.62 -13.85
CA LEU A 514 -12.07 -2.86 -13.43
C LEU A 514 -11.08 -2.02 -14.23
N GLN A 515 -11.31 -1.81 -15.54
CA GLN A 515 -10.50 -0.91 -16.34
C GLN A 515 -10.68 0.55 -15.91
N ALA A 516 -11.89 0.98 -15.58
CA ALA A 516 -12.14 2.32 -15.04
C ALA A 516 -11.42 2.55 -13.71
N TYR A 517 -11.37 1.54 -12.84
CA TYR A 517 -10.57 1.59 -11.61
C TYR A 517 -9.07 1.73 -11.91
N VAL A 518 -8.55 0.96 -12.85
CA VAL A 518 -7.14 1.07 -13.31
C VAL A 518 -6.85 2.47 -13.82
N ASP A 519 -7.72 3.05 -14.65
CA ASP A 519 -7.55 4.39 -15.19
C ASP A 519 -7.57 5.46 -14.09
N SER A 520 -8.45 5.31 -13.10
CA SER A 520 -8.52 6.21 -11.94
C SER A 520 -7.23 6.21 -11.12
N VAL A 521 -6.72 5.02 -10.77
CA VAL A 521 -5.47 4.92 -10.00
C VAL A 521 -4.26 5.37 -10.83
N ALA A 522 -4.21 5.02 -12.11
CA ALA A 522 -3.13 5.46 -13.01
C ALA A 522 -3.10 6.99 -13.16
N SER A 523 -4.27 7.64 -13.25
CA SER A 523 -4.39 9.10 -13.28
C SER A 523 -3.89 9.74 -11.98
N GLU A 524 -4.21 9.17 -10.82
CA GLU A 524 -3.70 9.63 -9.52
C GLU A 524 -2.18 9.52 -9.43
N LEU A 525 -1.57 8.51 -10.06
CA LEU A 525 -0.14 8.25 -10.04
C LEU A 525 0.69 9.10 -11.01
N MET A 526 0.09 9.86 -11.93
CA MET A 526 0.79 10.47 -13.08
C MET A 526 2.00 11.34 -12.70
N GLU A 527 1.90 12.20 -11.68
CA GLU A 527 3.04 13.01 -11.24
C GLU A 527 4.10 12.16 -10.52
N SER A 528 3.66 11.34 -9.59
CA SER A 528 4.54 10.55 -8.74
C SER A 528 5.30 9.46 -9.53
N GLN A 529 4.66 8.80 -10.53
CA GLN A 529 5.33 7.82 -11.36
C GLN A 529 6.48 8.44 -12.18
N ALA A 530 6.31 9.67 -12.67
CA ALA A 530 7.37 10.37 -13.41
C ALA A 530 8.61 10.55 -12.53
N LEU A 531 8.44 11.06 -11.32
CA LEU A 531 9.54 11.23 -10.36
C LEU A 531 10.12 9.88 -9.90
N ASN A 532 9.26 8.87 -9.72
CA ASN A 532 9.69 7.52 -9.34
C ASN A 532 10.63 6.92 -10.39
N PHE A 533 10.35 7.10 -11.69
CA PHE A 533 11.18 6.54 -12.75
C PHE A 533 12.39 7.41 -13.12
N ILE A 534 12.44 8.68 -12.70
CA ILE A 534 13.68 9.45 -12.62
C ILE A 534 14.57 8.85 -11.51
N ARG A 535 14.03 8.59 -10.31
CA ARG A 535 14.78 8.02 -9.18
C ARG A 535 15.24 6.59 -9.45
N TRP A 536 14.39 5.79 -10.10
CA TRP A 536 14.62 4.38 -10.41
C TRP A 536 14.42 4.15 -11.91
N PRO A 537 15.46 4.36 -12.75
CA PRO A 537 15.34 4.28 -14.21
C PRO A 537 15.28 2.82 -14.69
N ILE A 538 14.15 2.16 -14.43
CA ILE A 538 13.91 0.74 -14.68
C ILE A 538 12.89 0.48 -15.80
N MET A 539 12.27 1.51 -16.36
CA MET A 539 11.21 1.35 -17.38
C MET A 539 11.69 0.46 -18.54
N ASN A 540 12.92 0.65 -19.00
CA ASN A 540 13.56 -0.11 -20.08
C ASN A 540 14.47 -1.23 -19.58
N LYS A 541 14.33 -1.69 -18.33
CA LYS A 541 15.11 -2.78 -17.76
C LYS A 541 14.19 -3.87 -17.20
N LYS A 542 14.48 -5.13 -17.50
CA LYS A 542 13.86 -6.24 -16.79
C LYS A 542 14.41 -6.27 -15.37
N VAL A 543 13.53 -6.13 -14.40
CA VAL A 543 13.84 -6.20 -12.97
C VAL A 543 12.93 -7.24 -12.33
N HIS A 544 13.45 -7.88 -11.28
CA HIS A 544 12.72 -8.96 -10.59
C HIS A 544 12.25 -10.02 -11.60
N GLN A 545 10.97 -10.35 -11.64
CA GLN A 545 10.38 -11.39 -12.49
C GLN A 545 9.74 -10.83 -13.78
N ASN A 546 10.01 -9.58 -14.18
CA ASN A 546 9.38 -9.02 -15.37
C ASN A 546 9.55 -9.92 -16.60
N PRO A 547 8.47 -10.40 -17.21
CA PRO A 547 8.56 -11.27 -18.38
C PRO A 547 8.92 -10.49 -19.65
N LYS A 548 8.37 -9.28 -19.78
CA LYS A 548 8.47 -8.43 -20.95
C LYS A 548 8.64 -6.96 -20.53
N LEU A 549 9.11 -6.13 -21.43
CA LEU A 549 9.16 -4.67 -21.32
C LEU A 549 8.12 -4.10 -22.26
N TRP A 550 7.23 -3.26 -21.75
CA TRP A 550 6.19 -2.62 -22.55
C TRP A 550 6.62 -1.24 -23.06
N GLY A 551 7.69 -0.67 -22.48
CA GLY A 551 8.42 0.51 -23.00
C GLY A 551 8.00 1.85 -22.42
N SER A 552 6.77 2.01 -21.93
CA SER A 552 6.32 3.23 -21.25
C SER A 552 5.36 2.89 -20.10
N TYR A 553 5.10 3.85 -19.23
CA TYR A 553 4.12 3.70 -18.15
C TYR A 553 2.71 3.41 -18.68
N GLU A 554 2.28 4.16 -19.69
CA GLU A 554 0.98 3.99 -20.34
C GLU A 554 0.84 2.59 -20.95
N ALA A 555 1.90 2.08 -21.59
CA ALA A 555 1.89 0.75 -22.17
C ALA A 555 1.88 -0.37 -21.13
N GLU A 556 2.54 -0.17 -19.97
CA GLU A 556 2.46 -1.08 -18.82
C GLU A 556 1.03 -1.10 -18.24
N VAL A 557 0.38 0.06 -18.10
CA VAL A 557 -1.02 0.18 -17.64
C VAL A 557 -1.98 -0.45 -18.66
N GLN A 558 -1.78 -0.18 -19.96
CA GLN A 558 -2.62 -0.76 -21.02
C GLN A 558 -2.53 -2.29 -21.01
N ASN A 559 -1.34 -2.86 -20.79
CA ASN A 559 -1.19 -4.31 -20.66
C ASN A 559 -2.04 -4.90 -19.52
N VAL A 560 -2.11 -4.22 -18.38
CA VAL A 560 -2.99 -4.66 -17.26
C VAL A 560 -4.45 -4.65 -17.70
N LYS A 561 -4.90 -3.61 -18.39
CA LYS A 561 -6.28 -3.51 -18.92
C LYS A 561 -6.58 -4.62 -19.92
N ASP A 562 -5.68 -4.87 -20.86
CA ASP A 562 -5.82 -5.94 -21.85
C ASP A 562 -5.84 -7.32 -21.20
N TYR A 563 -5.02 -7.53 -20.16
CA TYR A 563 -5.03 -8.76 -19.37
C TYR A 563 -6.39 -8.99 -18.73
N ILE A 564 -6.95 -7.97 -18.05
CA ILE A 564 -8.27 -8.07 -17.40
C ILE A 564 -9.32 -8.55 -18.40
N ALA A 565 -9.39 -7.95 -19.57
CA ALA A 565 -10.36 -8.32 -20.59
C ALA A 565 -10.21 -9.78 -21.05
N ARG A 566 -8.98 -10.19 -21.38
CA ARG A 566 -8.70 -11.57 -21.78
C ARG A 566 -8.97 -12.57 -20.66
N ARG A 567 -8.57 -12.25 -19.44
CA ARG A 567 -8.69 -13.16 -18.29
C ARG A 567 -10.12 -13.37 -17.84
N ILE A 568 -10.92 -12.31 -17.80
CA ILE A 568 -12.36 -12.39 -17.51
C ILE A 568 -13.04 -13.27 -18.56
N THR A 569 -12.82 -13.05 -19.86
CA THR A 569 -13.39 -13.87 -20.94
C THR A 569 -13.01 -15.34 -20.78
N TRP A 570 -11.75 -15.62 -20.44
CA TRP A 570 -11.31 -17.00 -20.21
C TRP A 570 -12.01 -17.63 -18.98
N MET A 571 -12.13 -16.89 -17.88
CA MET A 571 -12.77 -17.38 -16.66
C MET A 571 -14.27 -17.59 -16.85
N ASP A 572 -14.96 -16.71 -17.59
CA ASP A 572 -16.36 -16.87 -17.95
C ASP A 572 -16.59 -18.20 -18.70
N ASN A 573 -15.76 -18.47 -19.72
CA ASN A 573 -15.81 -19.73 -20.45
C ASN A 573 -15.49 -20.94 -19.55
N LYS A 574 -14.47 -20.83 -18.69
CA LYS A 574 -14.03 -21.92 -17.82
C LYS A 574 -15.04 -22.26 -16.75
N LEU A 575 -15.68 -21.24 -16.19
CA LEU A 575 -16.67 -21.35 -15.11
C LEU A 575 -18.11 -21.35 -15.65
N ARG A 576 -18.28 -21.32 -16.98
CA ARG A 576 -19.58 -21.42 -17.68
C ARG A 576 -20.54 -20.31 -17.23
N TYR A 577 -20.05 -19.09 -17.23
CA TYR A 577 -20.88 -17.91 -16.99
C TYR A 577 -21.43 -17.37 -18.31
N ASP A 578 -22.75 -17.22 -18.36
CA ASP A 578 -23.48 -16.49 -19.37
C ASP A 578 -24.41 -15.53 -18.66
N GLU A 579 -24.30 -14.26 -18.98
CA GLU A 579 -25.02 -13.18 -18.27
C GLU A 579 -26.52 -13.22 -18.55
N GLU A 580 -26.94 -13.51 -19.79
CA GLU A 580 -28.35 -13.58 -20.16
C GLU A 580 -29.04 -14.80 -19.54
N GLU A 581 -28.36 -15.95 -19.54
CA GLU A 581 -28.82 -17.17 -18.89
C GLU A 581 -28.94 -16.95 -17.37
N PHE A 582 -27.93 -16.34 -16.73
CA PHE A 582 -27.95 -16.08 -15.31
C PHE A 582 -29.07 -15.10 -14.93
N ALA A 583 -29.22 -13.99 -15.68
CA ALA A 583 -30.27 -13.00 -15.46
C ALA A 583 -31.69 -13.61 -15.64
N SER A 584 -31.89 -14.41 -16.68
CA SER A 584 -33.18 -15.11 -16.93
C SER A 584 -33.48 -16.16 -15.87
N GLY A 585 -32.44 -16.88 -15.38
CA GLY A 585 -32.54 -17.83 -14.29
C GLY A 585 -33.00 -17.17 -12.97
N ILE A 586 -32.48 -15.97 -12.67
CA ILE A 586 -32.94 -15.17 -11.53
C ILE A 586 -34.37 -14.71 -11.70
N ALA A 587 -34.72 -14.18 -12.86
CA ALA A 587 -36.09 -13.67 -13.16
C ALA A 587 -37.12 -14.80 -13.22
N GLY A 588 -36.78 -15.97 -13.78
CA GLY A 588 -37.69 -17.11 -13.97
C GLY A 588 -37.90 -17.98 -12.74
N SER A 589 -36.95 -17.97 -11.80
CA SER A 589 -37.02 -18.84 -10.61
C SER A 589 -37.98 -18.34 -9.54
N GLY A 590 -38.52 -17.10 -9.62
CA GLY A 590 -39.21 -16.47 -8.50
C GLY A 590 -38.40 -16.44 -7.20
N THR A 591 -37.21 -16.96 -7.29
CA THR A 591 -36.28 -17.01 -6.16
C THR A 591 -35.67 -15.62 -6.02
N MET A 592 -36.18 -14.84 -5.09
CA MET A 592 -35.49 -13.61 -4.67
C MET A 592 -34.05 -13.98 -4.41
N VAL A 593 -33.13 -13.19 -4.97
CA VAL A 593 -31.69 -13.30 -4.72
C VAL A 593 -31.52 -13.29 -3.21
N LYS A 594 -31.08 -14.40 -2.64
CA LYS A 594 -30.91 -14.49 -1.18
C LYS A 594 -29.62 -13.80 -0.79
N PRO A 595 -29.68 -12.79 0.06
CA PRO A 595 -28.48 -12.22 0.63
C PRO A 595 -27.75 -13.29 1.45
N GLU A 596 -26.44 -13.34 1.30
CA GLU A 596 -25.55 -14.10 2.18
C GLU A 596 -25.07 -13.14 3.27
N ILE A 597 -25.47 -13.42 4.51
CA ILE A 597 -25.14 -12.57 5.66
C ILE A 597 -24.12 -13.29 6.51
N HIS A 598 -22.98 -12.66 6.71
CA HIS A 598 -21.89 -13.13 7.56
C HIS A 598 -21.66 -12.12 8.67
N ILE A 599 -21.42 -12.62 9.89
CA ILE A 599 -20.97 -11.80 11.03
C ILE A 599 -19.52 -12.17 11.31
N ARG A 600 -18.64 -11.17 11.31
CA ARG A 600 -17.22 -11.33 11.62
C ARG A 600 -16.76 -10.16 12.49
N GLY A 601 -16.06 -10.45 13.57
CA GLY A 601 -15.63 -9.42 14.51
C GLY A 601 -16.80 -8.50 14.97
N ARG A 602 -18.01 -9.07 15.07
CA ARG A 602 -19.27 -8.35 15.36
C ARG A 602 -19.71 -7.38 14.26
N ARG A 603 -19.20 -7.51 13.03
CA ARG A 603 -19.60 -6.69 11.88
C ARG A 603 -20.40 -7.50 10.89
N ILE A 604 -21.31 -6.80 10.19
CA ILE A 604 -22.15 -7.39 9.16
C ILE A 604 -21.43 -7.32 7.83
N TYR A 605 -21.43 -8.43 7.11
CA TYR A 605 -21.01 -8.52 5.70
C TYR A 605 -22.15 -9.14 4.91
N ILE A 606 -22.67 -8.41 3.94
CA ILE A 606 -23.76 -8.88 3.08
C ILE A 606 -23.25 -8.96 1.65
N SER A 607 -23.34 -10.16 1.08
CA SER A 607 -22.95 -10.47 -0.29
C SER A 607 -24.08 -11.21 -1.01
N GLY A 608 -23.89 -11.48 -2.30
CA GLY A 608 -24.86 -12.23 -3.09
C GLY A 608 -26.08 -11.44 -3.56
N ILE A 609 -26.09 -10.14 -3.38
CA ILE A 609 -27.03 -9.14 -3.87
C ILE A 609 -26.25 -7.96 -4.43
N PRO A 610 -26.89 -7.06 -5.23
CA PRO A 610 -26.17 -5.90 -5.79
C PRO A 610 -25.42 -5.13 -4.73
N GLY A 611 -24.16 -4.77 -5.01
CA GLY A 611 -23.38 -3.88 -4.17
C GLY A 611 -24.10 -2.54 -3.97
N GLY A 612 -24.02 -1.99 -2.75
CA GLY A 612 -24.75 -0.76 -2.42
C GLY A 612 -26.23 -0.94 -2.07
N THR A 613 -26.78 -2.18 -2.07
CA THR A 613 -28.14 -2.43 -1.61
C THR A 613 -28.28 -2.07 -0.13
N PRO A 614 -29.19 -1.13 0.25
CA PRO A 614 -29.34 -0.72 1.63
C PRO A 614 -29.92 -1.84 2.51
N TYR A 615 -29.49 -1.89 3.76
CA TYR A 615 -30.07 -2.75 4.77
C TYR A 615 -30.21 -2.03 6.12
N ASN A 616 -31.15 -2.51 6.91
CA ASN A 616 -31.39 -2.03 8.27
C ASN A 616 -31.19 -3.18 9.27
N VAL A 617 -30.65 -2.86 10.44
CA VAL A 617 -30.46 -3.78 11.55
C VAL A 617 -31.35 -3.35 12.70
N PHE A 618 -32.12 -4.28 13.20
CA PHE A 618 -33.05 -4.05 14.30
C PHE A 618 -32.73 -4.99 15.48
N SER A 619 -32.94 -4.53 16.67
CA SER A 619 -33.02 -5.37 17.88
C SER A 619 -34.27 -6.27 17.84
N THR A 620 -34.35 -7.23 18.75
CA THR A 620 -35.48 -8.17 18.83
C THR A 620 -36.79 -7.52 19.23
N ASP A 621 -36.77 -6.34 19.83
CA ASP A 621 -37.94 -5.51 20.16
C ASP A 621 -38.35 -4.52 19.05
N GLY A 622 -37.62 -4.56 17.92
CA GLY A 622 -37.94 -3.78 16.72
C GLY A 622 -37.29 -2.38 16.67
N ALA A 623 -36.43 -2.03 17.60
CA ALA A 623 -35.70 -0.76 17.54
C ALA A 623 -34.60 -0.82 16.45
N LEU A 624 -34.48 0.25 15.65
CA LEU A 624 -33.42 0.38 14.65
C LEU A 624 -32.08 0.62 15.35
N GLU A 625 -31.12 -0.28 15.16
CA GLU A 625 -29.79 -0.23 15.79
C GLU A 625 -28.72 0.28 14.85
N ALA A 626 -28.82 -0.08 13.56
CA ALA A 626 -27.82 0.32 12.58
C ALA A 626 -28.38 0.26 11.15
N GLN A 627 -27.67 0.91 10.22
CA GLN A 627 -27.93 0.88 8.79
C GLN A 627 -26.61 0.71 8.03
N GLY A 628 -26.66 0.09 6.84
CA GLY A 628 -25.51 -0.10 5.99
C GLY A 628 -25.89 -0.42 4.55
N THR A 629 -24.91 -0.72 3.72
CA THR A 629 -25.10 -1.16 2.33
C THR A 629 -24.31 -2.45 2.08
N SER A 630 -24.88 -3.33 1.23
CA SER A 630 -24.22 -4.59 0.83
C SER A 630 -22.93 -4.35 0.07
N GLY A 631 -22.04 -5.34 0.08
CA GLY A 631 -20.72 -5.26 -0.60
C GLY A 631 -19.66 -4.47 0.14
N TRP A 632 -20.01 -3.87 1.29
CA TRP A 632 -19.09 -3.12 2.15
C TRP A 632 -19.10 -3.65 3.57
N GLU A 633 -18.06 -3.33 4.30
CA GLU A 633 -18.00 -3.61 5.75
C GLU A 633 -19.13 -2.87 6.47
N GLY A 634 -19.98 -3.62 7.14
CA GLY A 634 -21.13 -3.07 7.85
C GLY A 634 -20.81 -2.56 9.26
N PRO A 635 -21.85 -2.04 9.95
CA PRO A 635 -21.71 -1.52 11.31
C PRO A 635 -21.30 -2.62 12.28
N HIS A 636 -20.63 -2.22 13.35
CA HIS A 636 -20.31 -3.08 14.48
C HIS A 636 -21.55 -3.24 15.36
N LEU A 637 -21.91 -4.47 15.69
CA LEU A 637 -23.07 -4.81 16.51
C LEU A 637 -22.67 -5.21 17.94
N THR A 638 -23.57 -5.04 18.87
CA THR A 638 -23.43 -5.60 20.23
C THR A 638 -23.68 -7.11 20.21
N PRO A 639 -23.12 -7.88 21.17
CA PRO A 639 -23.51 -9.28 21.31
C PRO A 639 -25.00 -9.43 21.54
N GLY A 640 -25.63 -10.36 20.83
CA GLY A 640 -27.06 -10.58 20.91
C GLY A 640 -27.69 -11.04 19.60
N ILE A 641 -29.02 -11.13 19.61
CA ILE A 641 -29.80 -11.46 18.42
C ILE A 641 -30.24 -10.18 17.75
N HIS A 642 -29.97 -10.08 16.43
CA HIS A 642 -30.37 -8.96 15.58
C HIS A 642 -31.21 -9.44 14.42
N ILE A 643 -32.04 -8.55 13.88
CA ILE A 643 -32.85 -8.78 12.69
C ILE A 643 -32.33 -7.85 11.58
N ILE A 644 -31.83 -8.42 10.52
CA ILE A 644 -31.32 -7.68 9.36
C ILE A 644 -32.37 -7.70 8.27
N ASN A 645 -32.88 -6.52 7.88
CA ASN A 645 -33.77 -6.37 6.75
C ASN A 645 -32.99 -5.88 5.54
N VAL A 646 -32.91 -6.73 4.52
CA VAL A 646 -32.18 -6.44 3.26
C VAL A 646 -32.93 -7.04 2.08
N ALA A 647 -33.00 -6.31 0.97
CA ALA A 647 -33.67 -6.74 -0.26
C ALA A 647 -35.10 -7.27 -0.01
N GLY A 648 -35.84 -6.63 0.92
CA GLY A 648 -37.22 -7.03 1.28
C GLY A 648 -37.33 -8.31 2.13
N GLN A 649 -36.23 -8.85 2.62
CA GLN A 649 -36.20 -10.05 3.46
C GLN A 649 -35.66 -9.73 4.85
N SER A 650 -36.19 -10.43 5.86
CA SER A 650 -35.71 -10.35 7.26
C SER A 650 -34.91 -11.58 7.61
N HIS A 651 -33.73 -11.37 8.15
CA HIS A 651 -32.80 -12.42 8.56
C HIS A 651 -32.47 -12.27 10.04
N LYS A 652 -32.65 -13.35 10.80
CA LYS A 652 -32.24 -13.39 12.20
C LYS A 652 -30.76 -13.85 12.27
N VAL A 653 -29.93 -13.06 12.92
CA VAL A 653 -28.50 -13.35 13.12
C VAL A 653 -28.16 -13.31 14.61
N LEU A 654 -27.21 -14.15 15.02
CA LEU A 654 -26.63 -14.14 16.36
C LEU A 654 -25.22 -13.55 16.26
N VAL A 655 -25.00 -12.43 16.97
CA VAL A 655 -23.68 -11.82 17.19
C VAL A 655 -23.17 -12.30 18.54
N ARG A 656 -22.00 -12.92 18.55
CA ARG A 656 -21.38 -13.47 19.77
C ARG A 656 -20.30 -12.56 20.34
#